data_108db3569be1cc38d3751404fac90737
#
_entry.id   108db3569be1cc38d3751404fac90737
#
_cell.length_a   1.000
_cell.length_b   1.000
_cell.length_c   1.000
_cell.angle_alpha   90.00
_cell.angle_beta   90.00
_cell.angle_gamma   90.00
#
_symmetry.space_group_name_H-M   'P 1'
#
loop_
_entity.id
_entity.type
_entity.pdbx_description
1 polymer ?
#
loop_
_entity_poly.entity_id
_entity_poly.type
_entity_poly.pdbx_seq_one_letter_code
_entity_poly.pdbx_strand_id
1 'polypeptide(L)'
;MQEIQLIFNPGKGSAGLSRITAVMGDRVGALPKATRKGYVFGGWYLSSDGNPDSPNAVRITAETVMSENLFEAGEDTATLYARWVKPVAKSAATKKTSLGTQKKAIAVLVATAILLAASFAVVSVIVDIYKYEDFDGIEYTIKKNKGVYGLYKDGVICDINNDGYYQTQLGTQLDVDPETGEYTIYAVVDTTGTEVVGAGQRVMMFKQLTYDQTSTSDSSKVIKRIEVHNQHGEIIVNRIENNRFEVEDCPSAMLVDQLFAQLSVGCGYTISMQRLDNPVRLPDGSIDYSEYGLAPEVRVEKDEAGADKLDADGNPVTYNYVPTWYTVTTMTNETYTVTLGDPTVSKAGYYARYADRDTVYILSSTNLDAAVLQPVEALITPIMIYPMSMNTYFQVSNFIYRSDIDYNAINRDMVLELTGFDLNTVEPDENGAYPEEAKEKIQEASDAIAAMEEEAFAKMYDRILKENSRLVTSFSYIDMDDRTDTLYSSLPYMMSSDYMAGYLPNSNNVGTVLQTLYSMQFDGVAVLKPTDEELEAYGLDTPAHDFSFIYKDAEGQEFSNHFVISEKTEEGKYYGYSEIYDMILVIDESQLTYLEWEEIDWYEREYFLFNIAHVQTIKLEGAGVKSPIVFTLDNSKTDQSNGMASDNLEIYANGVLMDYNLTVTKPSGSQATETASYNFRRFFQAMLTASIEGNVDLTEAEMQEFRESSDDECLLKITVHADDGKGQSAYLVYRFYRYTERKAYMTVEVLNSATDSGSPERGQGVFYVLRSFCDKLVSDAYRFIEGTEIVVSSKN
;
A
#
# COMPACT_ATOMS: atom_id res chain seq x y z
N MET A 1 17.97 4.08 28.77
CA MET A 1 17.46 5.08 27.79
C MET A 1 16.20 5.66 28.40
N GLN A 2 16.00 6.94 28.29
CA GLN A 2 14.82 7.58 28.90
C GLN A 2 13.65 7.37 27.91
N GLU A 3 12.56 6.80 28.41
CA GLU A 3 11.32 6.63 27.66
C GLU A 3 10.40 7.83 27.91
N ILE A 4 9.75 8.33 26.87
CA ILE A 4 8.77 9.41 26.94
C ILE A 4 7.45 8.90 26.36
N GLN A 5 6.36 9.09 27.05
CA GLN A 5 5.04 8.83 26.51
C GLN A 5 4.53 10.03 25.72
N LEU A 6 4.32 9.84 24.43
CA LEU A 6 3.67 10.83 23.57
C LEU A 6 2.16 10.60 23.62
N ILE A 7 1.44 11.57 24.14
CA ILE A 7 -0.02 11.55 24.31
C ILE A 7 -0.63 12.33 23.13
N PHE A 8 -1.55 11.73 22.41
CA PHE A 8 -2.22 12.36 21.28
C PHE A 8 -3.50 13.07 21.72
N ASN A 9 -3.58 14.36 21.45
CA ASN A 9 -4.77 15.17 21.69
C ASN A 9 -5.37 15.59 20.34
N PRO A 10 -6.38 14.88 19.84
CA PRO A 10 -7.04 15.21 18.57
C PRO A 10 -7.98 16.42 18.66
N GLY A 11 -8.16 17.02 19.84
CA GLY A 11 -9.07 18.13 20.06
C GLY A 11 -10.53 17.71 19.88
N LYS A 12 -11.16 18.21 18.80
CA LYS A 12 -12.54 17.84 18.43
C LYS A 12 -12.57 16.73 17.36
N GLY A 13 -11.48 16.01 17.15
CA GLY A 13 -11.38 14.84 16.29
C GLY A 13 -11.16 13.56 17.11
N SER A 14 -10.94 12.44 16.45
CA SER A 14 -10.56 11.15 17.05
C SER A 14 -9.21 10.70 16.48
N ALA A 15 -8.45 9.93 17.23
CA ALA A 15 -7.18 9.35 16.80
C ALA A 15 -7.15 7.86 17.16
N GLY A 16 -6.59 7.04 16.29
CA GLY A 16 -6.55 5.58 16.44
C GLY A 16 -5.73 5.07 17.64
N LEU A 17 -4.91 5.90 18.27
CA LEU A 17 -4.18 5.62 19.50
C LEU A 17 -4.16 6.86 20.38
N SER A 18 -4.30 6.66 21.68
CA SER A 18 -4.23 7.79 22.65
C SER A 18 -2.79 8.13 23.05
N ARG A 19 -1.85 7.22 22.92
CA ARG A 19 -0.43 7.41 23.27
C ARG A 19 0.47 6.37 22.65
N ILE A 20 1.75 6.70 22.49
CA ILE A 20 2.84 5.79 22.17
C ILE A 20 4.01 6.04 23.09
N THR A 21 4.90 5.06 23.24
CA THR A 21 6.17 5.24 23.96
C THR A 21 7.29 5.47 22.94
N ALA A 22 8.06 6.52 23.11
CA ALA A 22 9.22 6.84 22.30
C ALA A 22 10.48 6.90 23.19
N VAL A 23 11.65 6.61 22.64
CA VAL A 23 12.91 6.55 23.36
C VAL A 23 13.80 7.75 22.97
N MET A 24 14.39 8.39 23.97
CA MET A 24 15.30 9.52 23.72
C MET A 24 16.52 9.08 22.91
N GLY A 25 16.77 9.79 21.82
CA GLY A 25 17.82 9.49 20.84
C GLY A 25 17.33 8.70 19.63
N ASP A 26 16.17 8.07 19.73
CA ASP A 26 15.57 7.31 18.64
C ASP A 26 14.51 8.12 17.87
N ARG A 27 14.07 7.63 16.73
CA ARG A 27 12.96 8.21 15.98
C ARG A 27 11.64 7.92 16.69
N VAL A 28 10.68 8.83 16.55
CA VAL A 28 9.35 8.70 17.17
C VAL A 28 8.62 7.47 16.67
N GLY A 29 8.84 7.06 15.41
CA GLY A 29 8.13 5.95 14.79
C GLY A 29 6.71 6.31 14.32
N ALA A 30 5.92 5.33 13.96
CA ALA A 30 4.60 5.52 13.38
C ALA A 30 3.66 6.30 14.31
N LEU A 31 3.04 7.34 13.77
CA LEU A 31 2.08 8.19 14.48
C LEU A 31 0.66 7.87 13.99
N PRO A 32 -0.34 7.82 14.90
CA PRO A 32 -1.71 7.57 14.49
C PRO A 32 -2.25 8.72 13.63
N LYS A 33 -3.03 8.40 12.64
CA LYS A 33 -3.84 9.39 11.90
C LYS A 33 -5.02 9.81 12.78
N ALA A 34 -5.40 11.08 12.73
CA ALA A 34 -6.58 11.55 13.41
C ALA A 34 -7.65 11.95 12.38
N THR A 35 -8.91 11.70 12.71
CA THR A 35 -10.07 12.02 11.87
C THR A 35 -10.95 13.07 12.53
N ARG A 36 -11.57 13.93 11.74
CA ARG A 36 -12.55 14.93 12.21
C ARG A 36 -13.46 15.32 11.06
N LYS A 37 -14.77 15.10 11.24
CA LYS A 37 -15.78 15.43 10.22
C LYS A 37 -15.64 16.88 9.72
N GLY A 38 -15.48 17.04 8.43
CA GLY A 38 -15.37 18.35 7.77
C GLY A 38 -14.01 19.05 7.91
N TYR A 39 -12.95 18.31 8.25
CA TYR A 39 -11.58 18.83 8.34
C TYR A 39 -10.57 17.80 7.85
N VAL A 40 -9.49 18.28 7.30
CA VAL A 40 -8.33 17.48 6.90
C VAL A 40 -7.31 17.48 8.04
N PHE A 41 -6.75 16.32 8.36
CA PHE A 41 -5.72 16.18 9.36
C PHE A 41 -4.38 16.72 8.84
N GLY A 42 -3.86 17.78 9.43
CA GLY A 42 -2.63 18.46 9.05
C GLY A 42 -1.37 17.97 9.79
N GLY A 43 -1.48 16.88 10.56
CA GLY A 43 -0.37 16.30 11.31
C GLY A 43 -0.40 16.61 12.83
N TRP A 44 0.53 15.97 13.56
CA TRP A 44 0.71 16.14 14.99
C TRP A 44 1.75 17.22 15.30
N TYR A 45 1.47 18.08 16.27
CA TYR A 45 2.33 19.20 16.66
C TYR A 45 2.58 19.23 18.15
N LEU A 46 3.83 19.34 18.53
CA LEU A 46 4.24 19.69 19.89
C LEU A 46 4.11 21.18 20.06
N SER A 47 3.36 21.63 21.07
CA SER A 47 3.12 23.03 21.32
C SER A 47 3.01 23.28 22.83
N SER A 48 3.79 24.24 23.33
CA SER A 48 3.81 24.59 24.75
C SER A 48 2.53 25.31 25.23
N ASP A 49 1.80 25.91 24.30
CA ASP A 49 0.53 26.61 24.59
C ASP A 49 -0.71 25.77 24.23
N GLY A 50 -0.51 24.50 23.80
CA GLY A 50 -1.59 23.60 23.40
C GLY A 50 -2.25 23.96 22.07
N ASN A 51 -1.68 24.90 21.32
CA ASN A 51 -2.22 25.34 20.02
C ASN A 51 -1.33 24.84 18.86
N PRO A 52 -1.80 23.89 18.03
CA PRO A 52 -1.02 23.36 16.89
C PRO A 52 -0.81 24.38 15.76
N ASP A 53 -1.53 25.51 15.78
CA ASP A 53 -1.39 26.61 14.82
C ASP A 53 -0.47 27.72 15.33
N SER A 54 0.14 27.56 16.51
CA SER A 54 1.12 28.52 17.07
C SER A 54 2.37 28.60 16.18
N PRO A 55 2.97 29.78 16.00
CA PRO A 55 4.22 29.94 15.24
C PRO A 55 5.39 29.12 15.80
N ASN A 56 5.33 28.74 17.08
CA ASN A 56 6.35 27.95 17.76
C ASN A 56 5.99 26.46 17.85
N ALA A 57 4.87 26.03 17.29
CA ALA A 57 4.47 24.64 17.29
C ALA A 57 5.35 23.84 16.33
N VAL A 58 5.96 22.76 16.83
CA VAL A 58 6.87 21.90 16.06
C VAL A 58 6.10 20.70 15.57
N ARG A 59 6.08 20.47 14.27
CA ARG A 59 5.48 19.28 13.67
C ARG A 59 6.30 18.04 14.03
N ILE A 60 5.65 17.04 14.57
CA ILE A 60 6.25 15.75 14.91
C ILE A 60 5.82 14.75 13.84
N THR A 61 6.78 14.06 13.27
CA THR A 61 6.58 13.01 12.25
C THR A 61 7.21 11.71 12.74
N ALA A 62 6.99 10.62 12.03
CA ALA A 62 7.63 9.34 12.32
C ALA A 62 9.17 9.43 12.34
N GLU A 63 9.73 10.32 11.52
CA GLU A 63 11.17 10.53 11.37
C GLU A 63 11.76 11.51 12.39
N THR A 64 10.93 12.15 13.20
CA THR A 64 11.43 13.10 14.22
C THR A 64 12.23 12.35 15.26
N VAL A 65 13.50 12.75 15.44
CA VAL A 65 14.37 12.18 16.49
C VAL A 65 14.04 12.82 17.81
N MET A 66 13.79 11.99 18.81
CA MET A 66 13.55 12.43 20.18
C MET A 66 14.82 13.05 20.76
N SER A 67 14.81 14.35 20.98
CA SER A 67 16.00 15.09 21.46
C SER A 67 15.65 16.04 22.59
N GLU A 68 16.64 16.34 23.43
CA GLU A 68 16.50 17.31 24.55
C GLU A 68 16.13 18.73 24.07
N ASN A 69 16.30 19.03 22.77
CA ASN A 69 15.86 20.30 22.20
C ASN A 69 14.35 20.36 21.93
N LEU A 70 13.69 19.22 21.86
CA LEU A 70 12.24 19.11 21.62
C LEU A 70 11.48 18.85 22.91
N PHE A 71 12.10 18.17 23.88
CA PHE A 71 11.46 17.74 25.12
C PHE A 71 12.37 18.11 26.29
N GLU A 72 11.79 18.71 27.33
CA GLU A 72 12.57 19.13 28.51
C GLU A 72 13.12 17.89 29.25
N ALA A 73 14.37 17.99 29.66
CA ALA A 73 15.04 16.92 30.40
C ALA A 73 14.32 16.62 31.72
N GLY A 74 13.77 15.40 31.83
CA GLY A 74 13.07 14.93 33.02
C GLY A 74 11.54 14.88 32.89
N GLU A 75 10.96 15.22 31.75
CA GLU A 75 9.56 14.94 31.44
C GLU A 75 9.40 13.50 30.93
N ASP A 76 8.47 12.76 31.54
CA ASP A 76 8.13 11.38 31.14
C ASP A 76 6.97 11.36 30.13
N THR A 77 6.34 12.50 29.86
CA THR A 77 5.18 12.61 28.97
C THR A 77 5.20 13.92 28.19
N ALA A 78 4.80 13.86 26.91
CA ALA A 78 4.58 15.06 26.08
C ALA A 78 3.27 14.94 25.29
N THR A 79 2.52 16.03 25.19
CA THR A 79 1.23 16.02 24.46
C THR A 79 1.40 16.58 23.06
N LEU A 80 0.99 15.81 22.06
CA LEU A 80 0.92 16.21 20.67
C LEU A 80 -0.51 16.59 20.30
N TYR A 81 -0.67 17.73 19.65
CA TYR A 81 -1.97 18.28 19.27
C TYR A 81 -2.21 18.13 17.77
N ALA A 82 -3.38 17.64 17.40
CA ALA A 82 -3.77 17.51 16.01
C ALA A 82 -4.04 18.88 15.37
N ARG A 83 -3.42 19.16 14.24
CA ARG A 83 -3.74 20.31 13.41
C ARG A 83 -4.86 19.97 12.44
N TRP A 84 -5.89 20.80 12.40
CA TRP A 84 -7.05 20.60 11.54
C TRP A 84 -7.15 21.72 10.52
N VAL A 85 -7.09 21.37 9.25
CA VAL A 85 -7.23 22.29 8.14
C VAL A 85 -8.65 22.17 7.60
N LYS A 86 -9.38 23.29 7.57
CA LYS A 86 -10.72 23.30 6.97
C LYS A 86 -10.56 23.18 5.46
N PRO A 87 -11.12 22.17 4.78
CA PRO A 87 -11.07 22.11 3.35
C PRO A 87 -11.66 23.42 2.79
N VAL A 88 -10.96 24.03 1.88
CA VAL A 88 -11.45 25.18 1.16
C VAL A 88 -12.55 24.66 0.24
N ALA A 89 -13.79 24.79 0.68
CA ALA A 89 -14.93 24.47 -0.16
C ALA A 89 -14.74 25.20 -1.50
N LYS A 90 -14.67 24.45 -2.58
CA LYS A 90 -14.85 25.01 -3.92
C LYS A 90 -16.25 25.59 -3.95
N SER A 91 -16.38 26.86 -3.62
CA SER A 91 -17.64 27.56 -3.72
C SER A 91 -18.01 27.69 -5.19
N ALA A 92 -18.92 26.86 -5.61
CA ALA A 92 -19.75 27.16 -6.76
C ALA A 92 -20.68 28.30 -6.36
N ALA A 93 -20.15 29.51 -6.37
CA ALA A 93 -20.93 30.74 -6.34
C ALA A 93 -20.10 31.83 -6.99
N THR A 94 -20.34 32.04 -8.29
CA THR A 94 -20.08 33.26 -9.01
C THR A 94 -20.62 34.47 -8.25
N LYS A 95 -19.81 35.03 -7.37
CA LYS A 95 -19.94 36.44 -7.01
C LYS A 95 -18.97 37.21 -7.88
N LYS A 96 -19.55 37.95 -8.84
CA LYS A 96 -18.85 39.00 -9.59
C LYS A 96 -18.06 39.86 -8.61
N THR A 97 -16.77 39.57 -8.47
CA THR A 97 -15.83 40.52 -7.86
C THR A 97 -15.52 41.57 -8.91
N SER A 98 -15.68 42.83 -8.51
CA SER A 98 -15.54 43.96 -9.39
C SER A 98 -14.18 43.98 -10.11
N LEU A 99 -14.20 44.23 -11.39
CA LEU A 99 -13.08 44.33 -12.34
C LEU A 99 -11.90 45.22 -11.87
N GLY A 100 -12.08 45.98 -10.76
CA GLY A 100 -11.07 46.86 -10.19
C GLY A 100 -9.98 46.22 -9.34
N THR A 101 -10.30 45.10 -8.66
CA THR A 101 -9.35 44.45 -7.75
C THR A 101 -8.39 43.50 -8.48
N GLN A 102 -8.88 42.82 -9.52
CA GLN A 102 -8.05 41.99 -10.39
C GLN A 102 -7.05 42.83 -11.21
N LYS A 103 -7.47 43.98 -11.69
CA LYS A 103 -6.56 44.91 -12.39
C LYS A 103 -5.45 45.47 -11.50
N LYS A 104 -5.71 45.63 -10.19
CA LYS A 104 -4.68 46.07 -9.25
C LYS A 104 -3.69 44.94 -8.92
N ALA A 105 -4.16 43.67 -8.77
CA ALA A 105 -3.29 42.53 -8.56
C ALA A 105 -2.41 42.23 -9.79
N ILE A 106 -3.00 42.26 -10.98
CA ILE A 106 -2.26 42.10 -12.23
C ILE A 106 -1.28 43.28 -12.45
N ALA A 107 -1.67 44.51 -12.12
CA ALA A 107 -0.78 45.65 -12.21
C ALA A 107 0.41 45.58 -11.21
N VAL A 108 0.23 45.01 -10.03
CA VAL A 108 1.33 44.80 -9.07
C VAL A 108 2.23 43.67 -9.56
N LEU A 109 1.67 42.55 -10.07
CA LEU A 109 2.46 41.46 -10.65
C LEU A 109 3.26 41.92 -11.89
N VAL A 110 2.65 42.66 -12.79
CA VAL A 110 3.31 43.23 -13.97
C VAL A 110 4.36 44.25 -13.56
N ALA A 111 4.09 45.10 -12.56
CA ALA A 111 5.07 46.05 -12.05
C ALA A 111 6.27 45.39 -11.38
N THR A 112 6.02 44.26 -10.65
CA THR A 112 7.09 43.47 -10.01
C THR A 112 7.90 42.71 -11.07
N ALA A 113 7.25 42.16 -12.11
CA ALA A 113 7.94 41.53 -13.23
C ALA A 113 8.74 42.53 -14.05
N ILE A 114 8.21 43.75 -14.29
CA ILE A 114 8.94 44.82 -14.97
C ILE A 114 10.14 45.34 -14.11
N LEU A 115 9.99 45.44 -12.78
CA LEU A 115 11.07 45.80 -11.88
C LEU A 115 12.18 44.73 -11.84
N LEU A 116 11.79 43.44 -11.83
CA LEU A 116 12.70 42.31 -11.93
C LEU A 116 13.38 42.28 -13.31
N ALA A 117 12.67 42.45 -14.38
CA ALA A 117 13.21 42.52 -15.73
C ALA A 117 14.11 43.77 -15.92
N ALA A 118 13.76 44.91 -15.34
CA ALA A 118 14.58 46.10 -15.39
C ALA A 118 15.86 46.00 -14.53
N SER A 119 15.79 45.36 -13.36
CA SER A 119 16.97 45.05 -12.55
C SER A 119 17.88 44.03 -13.24
N PHE A 120 17.31 43.05 -13.95
CA PHE A 120 18.03 42.06 -14.74
C PHE A 120 18.68 42.73 -15.98
N ALA A 121 17.97 43.58 -16.69
CA ALA A 121 18.52 44.36 -17.83
C ALA A 121 19.64 45.30 -17.43
N VAL A 122 19.61 45.87 -16.22
CA VAL A 122 20.70 46.71 -15.70
C VAL A 122 21.91 45.85 -15.29
N VAL A 123 21.69 44.62 -14.80
CA VAL A 123 22.78 43.68 -14.49
C VAL A 123 23.39 43.11 -15.77
N SER A 124 22.57 42.78 -16.78
CA SER A 124 23.04 42.24 -18.08
C SER A 124 23.81 43.23 -18.94
N VAL A 125 23.56 44.54 -18.78
CA VAL A 125 24.33 45.61 -19.49
C VAL A 125 25.72 45.82 -18.88
N ILE A 126 25.98 45.32 -17.66
CA ILE A 126 27.27 45.59 -16.96
C ILE A 126 28.32 44.48 -17.15
N VAL A 127 27.90 43.25 -17.60
CA VAL A 127 28.89 42.15 -17.75
C VAL A 127 28.55 41.29 -18.98
N ASP A 128 29.12 41.65 -20.14
CA ASP A 128 29.19 40.79 -21.32
C ASP A 128 30.11 39.57 -21.08
N ILE A 129 29.92 38.91 -19.94
CA ILE A 129 30.71 37.74 -19.54
C ILE A 129 29.72 36.68 -19.05
N TYR A 130 29.63 35.57 -19.79
CA TYR A 130 28.83 34.43 -19.44
C TYR A 130 29.73 33.32 -18.97
N LYS A 131 29.30 32.56 -17.97
CA LYS A 131 29.96 31.34 -17.51
C LYS A 131 29.28 30.14 -18.13
N TYR A 132 30.09 29.23 -18.63
CA TYR A 132 29.68 27.97 -19.19
C TYR A 132 30.45 26.86 -18.51
N GLU A 133 29.79 25.85 -18.06
CA GLU A 133 30.36 24.64 -17.49
C GLU A 133 30.07 23.47 -18.41
N ASP A 134 31.08 22.72 -18.81
CA ASP A 134 30.92 21.55 -19.67
C ASP A 134 30.47 20.31 -18.87
N PHE A 135 30.33 19.16 -19.55
CA PHE A 135 29.90 17.90 -18.94
C PHE A 135 30.76 17.41 -17.78
N ASP A 136 32.04 17.77 -17.74
CA ASP A 136 32.95 17.37 -16.66
C ASP A 136 33.05 18.41 -15.55
N GLY A 137 32.23 19.44 -15.57
CA GLY A 137 32.24 20.49 -14.59
C GLY A 137 33.39 21.50 -14.79
N ILE A 138 33.95 21.61 -15.99
CA ILE A 138 34.96 22.58 -16.33
C ILE A 138 34.29 23.91 -16.68
N GLU A 139 34.57 24.94 -15.89
CA GLU A 139 34.02 26.27 -16.13
C GLU A 139 34.79 27.02 -17.23
N TYR A 140 34.07 27.49 -18.23
CA TYR A 140 34.53 28.39 -19.28
C TYR A 140 33.90 29.76 -19.14
N THR A 141 34.57 30.77 -19.65
CA THR A 141 34.02 32.13 -19.67
C THR A 141 33.80 32.54 -21.12
N ILE A 142 32.60 32.97 -21.46
CA ILE A 142 32.28 33.54 -22.75
C ILE A 142 32.35 35.06 -22.61
N LYS A 143 33.20 35.70 -23.35
CA LYS A 143 33.41 37.17 -23.34
C LYS A 143 33.25 37.75 -24.72
N LYS A 144 32.57 38.90 -24.79
CA LYS A 144 32.51 39.70 -26.01
C LYS A 144 33.78 40.58 -26.13
N ASN A 145 34.57 40.37 -27.18
CA ASN A 145 35.72 41.19 -27.49
C ASN A 145 35.60 41.79 -28.87
N LYS A 146 35.56 43.10 -28.98
CA LYS A 146 35.35 43.83 -30.25
C LYS A 146 34.13 43.42 -31.04
N GLY A 147 33.04 43.09 -30.36
CA GLY A 147 31.78 42.68 -30.99
C GLY A 147 31.60 41.20 -31.25
N VAL A 148 32.66 40.38 -31.02
CA VAL A 148 32.62 38.93 -31.24
C VAL A 148 32.72 38.21 -29.89
N TYR A 149 31.91 37.20 -29.67
CA TYR A 149 31.99 36.33 -28.51
C TYR A 149 33.11 35.31 -28.67
N GLY A 150 33.86 35.04 -27.63
CA GLY A 150 34.92 34.05 -27.59
C GLY A 150 34.79 33.18 -26.30
N LEU A 151 35.16 31.92 -26.40
CA LEU A 151 35.26 30.99 -25.28
C LEU A 151 36.64 31.07 -24.64
N TYR A 152 36.71 31.24 -23.35
CA TYR A 152 37.94 31.35 -22.59
C TYR A 152 37.95 30.38 -21.41
N LYS A 153 39.07 29.68 -21.22
CA LYS A 153 39.36 28.90 -20.01
C LYS A 153 40.52 29.56 -19.29
N ASP A 154 40.39 29.88 -18.03
CA ASP A 154 41.41 30.54 -17.19
C ASP A 154 41.96 31.83 -17.83
N GLY A 155 41.10 32.52 -18.59
CA GLY A 155 41.47 33.76 -19.30
C GLY A 155 42.16 33.58 -20.64
N VAL A 156 42.39 32.34 -21.08
CA VAL A 156 43.00 32.01 -22.37
C VAL A 156 41.91 31.61 -23.36
N ILE A 157 41.97 32.13 -24.59
CA ILE A 157 41.03 31.79 -25.65
C ILE A 157 41.20 30.35 -26.10
N CYS A 158 40.08 29.63 -26.29
CA CYS A 158 40.05 28.22 -26.62
C CYS A 158 40.00 27.92 -28.15
N ASP A 159 40.38 28.89 -28.99
CA ASP A 159 40.51 28.66 -30.42
C ASP A 159 41.81 27.91 -30.70
N ILE A 160 41.74 26.58 -30.80
CA ILE A 160 42.93 25.73 -30.95
C ILE A 160 43.47 25.71 -32.38
N ASN A 161 42.55 25.82 -33.36
CA ASN A 161 42.87 25.63 -34.78
C ASN A 161 42.92 26.91 -35.60
N ASN A 162 42.53 28.03 -35.00
CA ASN A 162 42.42 29.35 -35.65
C ASN A 162 41.46 29.33 -36.86
N ASP A 163 40.44 28.49 -36.79
CA ASP A 163 39.43 28.30 -37.83
C ASP A 163 38.07 29.00 -37.49
N GLY A 164 38.02 29.75 -36.38
CA GLY A 164 36.83 30.42 -35.91
C GLY A 164 35.97 29.59 -34.98
N TYR A 165 36.33 28.34 -34.73
CA TYR A 165 35.64 27.43 -33.82
C TYR A 165 36.40 27.30 -32.50
N TYR A 166 35.67 27.40 -31.40
CA TYR A 166 36.22 27.28 -30.07
C TYR A 166 35.87 25.92 -29.46
N GLN A 167 36.88 25.11 -29.13
CA GLN A 167 36.72 23.77 -28.65
C GLN A 167 37.01 23.65 -27.14
N THR A 168 36.24 22.85 -26.43
CA THR A 168 36.53 22.41 -25.08
C THR A 168 37.33 21.09 -25.10
N GLN A 169 37.92 20.68 -23.97
CA GLN A 169 38.69 19.44 -23.89
C GLN A 169 37.88 18.19 -24.16
N LEU A 170 36.53 18.25 -24.01
CA LEU A 170 35.61 17.12 -24.12
C LEU A 170 34.71 17.17 -25.35
N GLY A 171 35.08 17.95 -26.33
CA GLY A 171 34.32 17.98 -27.56
C GLY A 171 33.09 18.89 -27.56
N THR A 172 32.94 19.79 -26.62
CA THR A 172 32.00 20.89 -26.74
C THR A 172 32.66 21.97 -27.63
N GLN A 173 31.98 22.42 -28.65
CA GLN A 173 32.46 23.40 -29.58
C GLN A 173 31.61 24.64 -29.55
N LEU A 174 32.24 25.82 -29.61
CA LEU A 174 31.57 27.08 -29.79
C LEU A 174 31.78 27.54 -31.22
N ASP A 175 30.71 27.78 -31.97
CA ASP A 175 30.69 28.44 -33.26
C ASP A 175 30.21 29.87 -33.07
N VAL A 176 30.92 30.82 -33.60
CA VAL A 176 30.63 32.27 -33.53
C VAL A 176 30.35 32.75 -34.92
N ASP A 177 29.13 33.23 -35.17
CA ASP A 177 28.79 33.88 -36.41
C ASP A 177 29.63 35.15 -36.57
N PRO A 178 30.47 35.25 -37.61
CA PRO A 178 31.36 36.38 -37.78
C PRO A 178 30.66 37.69 -38.13
N GLU A 179 29.39 37.62 -38.61
CA GLU A 179 28.63 38.81 -38.99
C GLU A 179 27.81 39.38 -37.84
N THR A 180 27.16 38.50 -37.07
CA THR A 180 26.26 38.88 -35.98
C THR A 180 26.97 38.86 -34.63
N GLY A 181 28.06 38.09 -34.50
CA GLY A 181 28.71 37.81 -33.22
C GLY A 181 27.91 36.89 -32.30
N GLU A 182 26.82 36.30 -32.80
CA GLU A 182 26.09 35.28 -32.07
C GLU A 182 26.93 34.01 -31.98
N TYR A 183 26.71 33.24 -30.93
CA TYR A 183 27.41 31.98 -30.73
C TYR A 183 26.46 30.83 -30.49
N THR A 184 26.89 29.65 -30.93
CA THR A 184 26.22 28.38 -30.69
C THR A 184 27.18 27.38 -30.06
N ILE A 185 26.75 26.72 -29.01
CA ILE A 185 27.52 25.70 -28.33
C ILE A 185 27.04 24.32 -28.81
N TYR A 186 27.98 23.49 -29.26
CA TYR A 186 27.69 22.15 -29.75
C TYR A 186 28.25 21.12 -28.80
N ALA A 187 27.47 20.01 -28.57
CA ALA A 187 28.00 18.80 -27.96
C ALA A 187 28.53 17.89 -29.07
N VAL A 188 29.74 17.37 -28.91
CA VAL A 188 30.29 16.35 -29.80
C VAL A 188 29.69 15.00 -29.47
N VAL A 189 29.17 14.32 -30.50
CA VAL A 189 28.46 13.03 -30.35
C VAL A 189 29.42 11.88 -30.14
N ASP A 190 30.66 12.00 -30.55
CA ASP A 190 31.67 10.97 -30.49
C ASP A 190 32.80 11.35 -29.54
N THR A 191 33.08 10.50 -28.56
CA THR A 191 34.21 10.63 -27.63
C THR A 191 35.57 10.56 -28.38
N THR A 192 35.60 10.19 -29.65
CA THR A 192 36.80 10.21 -30.46
C THR A 192 37.09 11.55 -31.13
N GLY A 193 36.16 12.49 -31.02
CA GLY A 193 36.33 13.86 -31.53
C GLY A 193 36.29 14.00 -33.08
N THR A 194 35.73 12.99 -33.77
CA THR A 194 35.74 12.96 -35.25
C THR A 194 34.43 13.41 -35.91
N GLU A 195 33.33 13.50 -35.17
CA GLU A 195 32.06 14.06 -35.70
C GLU A 195 31.58 15.23 -34.88
N VAL A 196 31.74 16.42 -35.42
CA VAL A 196 31.05 17.62 -34.96
C VAL A 196 29.66 17.60 -35.57
N VAL A 197 28.63 17.56 -34.73
CA VAL A 197 27.26 17.70 -35.19
C VAL A 197 27.07 19.09 -35.75
N GLY A 198 26.58 19.20 -36.96
CA GLY A 198 26.41 20.50 -37.63
C GLY A 198 25.59 21.49 -36.85
N ALA A 199 25.76 22.76 -37.14
CA ALA A 199 25.12 23.90 -36.49
C ALA A 199 23.62 23.64 -36.26
N GLY A 200 23.16 23.90 -35.04
CA GLY A 200 21.73 23.77 -34.65
C GLY A 200 21.26 22.38 -34.31
N GLN A 201 22.07 21.34 -34.36
CA GLN A 201 21.60 19.98 -34.17
C GLN A 201 21.60 19.50 -32.69
N ARG A 202 22.53 19.94 -31.85
CA ARG A 202 22.55 19.62 -30.42
C ARG A 202 23.16 20.74 -29.60
N VAL A 203 22.48 21.18 -28.59
CA VAL A 203 22.91 22.26 -27.68
C VAL A 203 22.55 21.89 -26.26
N MET A 204 23.40 22.17 -25.29
CA MET A 204 23.10 22.06 -23.87
C MET A 204 22.39 23.27 -23.34
N MET A 205 21.32 23.11 -22.61
CA MET A 205 20.68 24.17 -21.86
C MET A 205 21.37 24.41 -20.51
N PHE A 206 21.67 23.35 -19.79
CA PHE A 206 22.38 23.38 -18.51
C PHE A 206 23.15 22.08 -18.30
N LYS A 207 23.96 22.00 -17.27
CA LYS A 207 24.76 20.81 -16.96
C LYS A 207 23.90 19.56 -16.76
N GLN A 208 24.51 18.41 -17.02
CA GLN A 208 23.86 17.13 -16.77
C GLN A 208 23.61 16.96 -15.27
N LEU A 209 22.36 16.69 -14.91
CA LEU A 209 21.95 16.37 -13.55
C LEU A 209 21.70 14.86 -13.41
N THR A 210 21.73 14.37 -12.20
CA THR A 210 21.40 12.98 -11.87
C THR A 210 20.47 12.92 -10.67
N TYR A 211 19.59 11.92 -10.68
CA TYR A 211 18.79 11.57 -9.52
C TYR A 211 19.54 10.63 -8.55
N ASP A 212 20.50 9.87 -9.06
CA ASP A 212 21.26 8.90 -8.27
C ASP A 212 22.46 9.58 -7.60
N GLN A 213 22.35 9.80 -6.30
CA GLN A 213 23.42 10.38 -5.48
C GLN A 213 24.66 9.48 -5.44
N THR A 214 24.51 8.16 -5.63
CA THR A 214 25.64 7.22 -5.59
C THR A 214 26.51 7.32 -6.84
N SER A 215 25.97 7.84 -7.93
CA SER A 215 26.68 8.00 -9.22
C SER A 215 27.67 9.17 -9.23
N THR A 216 27.55 10.10 -8.30
CA THR A 216 28.44 11.27 -8.21
C THR A 216 28.59 11.78 -6.78
N SER A 217 29.80 12.25 -6.44
CA SER A 217 30.06 12.97 -5.19
C SER A 217 29.80 14.48 -5.30
N ASP A 218 29.47 14.97 -6.49
CA ASP A 218 29.18 16.38 -6.76
C ASP A 218 27.71 16.70 -6.48
N SER A 219 27.42 17.21 -5.30
CA SER A 219 26.06 17.56 -4.86
C SER A 219 25.39 18.61 -5.77
N SER A 220 26.16 19.40 -6.52
CA SER A 220 25.61 20.37 -7.46
C SER A 220 24.97 19.74 -8.68
N LYS A 221 25.25 18.46 -8.94
CA LYS A 221 24.67 17.67 -10.03
C LYS A 221 23.49 16.79 -9.59
N VAL A 222 23.27 16.67 -8.29
CA VAL A 222 22.23 15.78 -7.74
C VAL A 222 20.92 16.52 -7.59
N ILE A 223 19.86 15.98 -8.16
CA ILE A 223 18.51 16.54 -8.08
C ILE A 223 17.96 16.34 -6.65
N LYS A 224 17.49 17.45 -6.08
CA LYS A 224 16.83 17.51 -4.76
C LYS A 224 15.31 17.62 -4.89
N ARG A 225 14.83 18.42 -5.83
CA ARG A 225 13.41 18.72 -6.02
C ARG A 225 13.13 18.95 -7.49
N ILE A 226 11.97 18.50 -7.94
CA ILE A 226 11.41 18.83 -9.25
C ILE A 226 10.02 19.42 -9.02
N GLU A 227 9.73 20.50 -9.71
CA GLU A 227 8.48 21.22 -9.65
C GLU A 227 7.96 21.39 -11.08
N VAL A 228 6.79 20.88 -11.38
CA VAL A 228 6.16 20.87 -12.71
C VAL A 228 4.82 21.57 -12.62
N HIS A 229 4.58 22.50 -13.52
CA HIS A 229 3.27 23.12 -13.72
C HIS A 229 2.80 22.84 -15.15
N ASN A 230 1.88 21.93 -15.30
CA ASN A 230 1.33 21.53 -16.58
C ASN A 230 -0.19 21.75 -16.65
N GLN A 231 -0.83 21.28 -17.71
CA GLN A 231 -2.29 21.40 -17.92
C GLN A 231 -3.12 20.66 -16.84
N HIS A 232 -2.53 19.71 -16.12
CA HIS A 232 -3.18 18.90 -15.09
C HIS A 232 -3.02 19.49 -13.67
N GLY A 233 -2.12 20.47 -13.51
CA GLY A 233 -1.90 21.15 -12.24
C GLY A 233 -0.43 21.24 -11.87
N GLU A 234 -0.18 21.37 -10.56
CA GLU A 234 1.16 21.46 -9.98
C GLU A 234 1.57 20.11 -9.41
N ILE A 235 2.77 19.70 -9.79
CA ILE A 235 3.40 18.47 -9.28
C ILE A 235 4.72 18.86 -8.63
N ILE A 236 4.89 18.55 -7.36
CA ILE A 236 6.13 18.82 -6.63
C ILE A 236 6.66 17.49 -6.11
N VAL A 237 7.87 17.16 -6.52
CA VAL A 237 8.54 15.92 -6.14
C VAL A 237 9.78 16.26 -5.31
N ASN A 238 9.83 15.78 -4.09
CA ASN A 238 10.92 15.99 -3.15
C ASN A 238 11.74 14.72 -2.96
N ARG A 239 13.07 14.86 -2.92
CA ARG A 239 13.94 13.78 -2.50
C ARG A 239 13.77 13.54 -1.01
N ILE A 240 13.61 12.28 -0.64
CA ILE A 240 13.67 11.78 0.73
C ILE A 240 14.91 10.88 0.91
N GLU A 241 15.05 10.20 2.05
CA GLU A 241 16.20 9.33 2.32
C GLU A 241 16.32 8.18 1.30
N ASN A 242 17.52 7.64 1.17
CA ASN A 242 17.83 6.46 0.33
C ASN A 242 17.51 6.60 -1.16
N ASN A 243 17.71 7.81 -1.75
CA ASN A 243 17.40 8.11 -3.15
C ASN A 243 15.92 7.90 -3.54
N ARG A 244 15.02 7.84 -2.56
CA ARG A 244 13.59 7.80 -2.81
C ARG A 244 13.04 9.21 -3.00
N PHE A 245 11.89 9.29 -3.63
CA PHE A 245 11.21 10.54 -3.96
C PHE A 245 9.74 10.42 -3.63
N GLU A 246 9.17 11.47 -3.10
CA GLU A 246 7.75 11.51 -2.80
C GLU A 246 7.11 12.77 -3.42
N VAL A 247 5.84 12.67 -3.74
CA VAL A 247 5.03 13.80 -4.20
C VAL A 247 4.61 14.62 -2.98
N GLU A 248 4.83 15.95 -3.04
CA GLU A 248 4.45 16.86 -1.95
C GLU A 248 2.95 16.77 -1.67
N ASP A 249 2.58 16.75 -0.39
CA ASP A 249 1.20 16.53 0.06
C ASP A 249 0.57 15.15 -0.27
N CYS A 250 1.33 14.24 -0.85
CA CYS A 250 0.97 12.84 -1.07
C CYS A 250 2.07 11.92 -0.54
N PRO A 251 2.31 11.87 0.78
CA PRO A 251 3.52 11.22 1.35
C PRO A 251 3.57 9.72 1.11
N SER A 252 2.45 9.09 0.78
CA SER A 252 2.40 7.67 0.43
C SER A 252 2.47 7.41 -1.07
N ALA A 253 2.34 8.45 -1.89
CA ALA A 253 2.45 8.36 -3.33
C ALA A 253 3.93 8.43 -3.73
N MET A 254 4.61 7.30 -3.69
CA MET A 254 6.02 7.22 -4.03
C MET A 254 6.19 7.02 -5.52
N LEU A 255 7.08 7.78 -6.11
CA LEU A 255 7.50 7.55 -7.48
C LEU A 255 8.36 6.29 -7.55
N VAL A 256 8.08 5.39 -8.49
CA VAL A 256 9.01 4.31 -8.81
C VAL A 256 10.28 4.91 -9.38
N ASP A 257 11.43 4.31 -9.09
CA ASP A 257 12.72 4.73 -9.62
C ASP A 257 12.69 4.94 -11.14
N GLN A 258 11.98 4.10 -11.88
CA GLN A 258 11.84 4.23 -13.33
C GLN A 258 11.06 5.47 -13.76
N LEU A 259 9.96 5.79 -13.09
CA LEU A 259 9.15 6.98 -13.39
C LEU A 259 9.89 8.24 -12.97
N PHE A 260 10.56 8.21 -11.83
CA PHE A 260 11.43 9.30 -11.43
C PHE A 260 12.60 9.48 -12.40
N ALA A 261 13.22 8.41 -12.88
CA ALA A 261 14.23 8.47 -13.91
C ALA A 261 13.71 9.14 -15.19
N GLN A 262 12.49 8.83 -15.62
CA GLN A 262 11.86 9.48 -16.78
C GLN A 262 11.58 10.96 -16.51
N LEU A 263 11.06 11.31 -15.35
CA LEU A 263 10.81 12.68 -14.94
C LEU A 263 12.14 13.46 -14.86
N SER A 264 13.17 12.88 -14.25
CA SER A 264 14.48 13.53 -14.12
C SER A 264 15.18 13.67 -15.47
N VAL A 265 15.03 12.74 -16.39
CA VAL A 265 15.52 12.86 -17.78
C VAL A 265 14.77 13.96 -18.51
N GLY A 266 13.45 14.03 -18.40
CA GLY A 266 12.65 15.11 -18.96
C GLY A 266 13.02 16.48 -18.38
N CYS A 267 13.29 16.54 -17.09
CA CYS A 267 13.54 17.78 -16.36
C CYS A 267 15.00 18.15 -16.20
N GLY A 268 15.89 17.17 -16.05
CA GLY A 268 17.29 17.43 -15.69
C GLY A 268 18.33 17.08 -16.75
N TYR A 269 17.91 16.37 -17.79
CA TYR A 269 18.83 15.82 -18.77
C TYR A 269 18.61 16.38 -20.17
N THR A 270 19.59 17.05 -20.73
CA THR A 270 19.41 17.94 -21.89
C THR A 270 20.40 17.72 -23.01
N ILE A 271 20.91 16.49 -23.19
CA ILE A 271 21.88 16.20 -24.25
C ILE A 271 21.26 16.26 -25.68
N SER A 272 19.94 16.08 -25.82
CA SER A 272 19.32 15.92 -27.14
C SER A 272 18.43 17.09 -27.49
N MET A 273 18.97 18.28 -27.45
CA MET A 273 18.26 19.49 -27.89
C MET A 273 18.67 19.91 -29.26
N GLN A 274 17.71 20.48 -29.95
CA GLN A 274 17.95 21.32 -31.10
C GLN A 274 17.68 22.78 -30.73
N ARG A 275 18.45 23.65 -31.30
CA ARG A 275 18.18 25.08 -31.28
C ARG A 275 17.43 25.46 -32.56
N LEU A 276 16.47 26.34 -32.46
CA LEU A 276 15.82 26.93 -33.63
C LEU A 276 16.68 28.03 -34.21
N ASP A 277 17.22 27.86 -35.43
CA ASP A 277 18.23 28.77 -35.99
C ASP A 277 17.67 30.16 -36.34
N ASN A 278 16.41 30.26 -36.77
CA ASN A 278 15.80 31.53 -37.17
C ASN A 278 14.42 31.69 -36.52
N PRO A 279 14.36 31.98 -35.21
CA PRO A 279 13.07 32.19 -34.54
C PRO A 279 12.41 33.46 -35.07
N VAL A 280 11.07 33.48 -35.10
CA VAL A 280 10.26 34.66 -35.43
C VAL A 280 10.58 35.73 -34.41
N ARG A 281 10.81 36.95 -34.93
CA ARG A 281 11.18 38.11 -34.10
C ARG A 281 10.15 39.22 -34.24
N LEU A 282 9.93 39.93 -33.15
CA LEU A 282 9.17 41.16 -33.09
C LEU A 282 9.94 42.33 -33.77
N PRO A 283 9.27 43.42 -34.11
CA PRO A 283 9.90 44.56 -34.75
C PRO A 283 11.03 45.20 -33.96
N ASP A 284 11.13 44.98 -32.66
CA ASP A 284 12.20 45.44 -31.79
C ASP A 284 13.42 44.49 -31.77
N GLY A 285 13.36 43.40 -32.50
CA GLY A 285 14.39 42.38 -32.59
C GLY A 285 14.33 41.29 -31.56
N SER A 286 13.46 41.36 -30.55
CA SER A 286 13.24 40.28 -29.59
C SER A 286 12.50 39.09 -30.21
N ILE A 287 12.66 37.86 -29.67
CA ILE A 287 11.93 36.68 -30.12
C ILE A 287 10.45 36.82 -29.79
N ASP A 288 9.61 36.53 -30.75
CA ASP A 288 8.16 36.36 -30.52
C ASP A 288 7.87 34.96 -29.95
N TYR A 289 7.88 34.84 -28.63
CA TYR A 289 7.67 33.60 -27.92
C TYR A 289 6.22 33.07 -28.05
N SER A 290 5.24 33.93 -28.45
CA SER A 290 3.84 33.49 -28.62
C SER A 290 3.70 32.57 -29.83
N GLU A 291 4.51 32.76 -30.88
CA GLU A 291 4.50 31.90 -32.07
C GLU A 291 4.89 30.42 -31.77
N TYR A 292 5.45 30.17 -30.60
CA TYR A 292 5.90 28.87 -30.15
C TYR A 292 5.12 28.34 -28.94
N GLY A 293 4.05 29.03 -28.53
CA GLY A 293 3.33 28.70 -27.29
C GLY A 293 4.16 28.89 -26.02
N LEU A 294 5.23 29.70 -26.06
CA LEU A 294 6.15 29.94 -24.93
C LEU A 294 5.79 31.21 -24.15
N ALA A 295 4.67 31.82 -24.43
CA ALA A 295 4.12 32.96 -23.70
C ALA A 295 2.63 32.74 -23.40
N PRO A 296 2.11 33.27 -22.28
CA PRO A 296 0.68 33.23 -22.00
C PRO A 296 -0.13 33.99 -23.06
N GLU A 297 -1.19 33.41 -23.57
CA GLU A 297 -2.07 34.00 -24.58
C GLU A 297 -3.51 33.52 -24.41
N VAL A 298 -4.44 34.20 -25.12
CA VAL A 298 -5.83 33.73 -25.22
C VAL A 298 -5.97 32.87 -26.44
N ARG A 299 -6.40 31.63 -26.26
CA ARG A 299 -6.59 30.64 -27.32
C ARG A 299 -8.06 30.29 -27.50
N VAL A 300 -8.41 29.90 -28.72
CA VAL A 300 -9.73 29.34 -29.03
C VAL A 300 -9.72 27.87 -28.72
N GLU A 301 -10.70 27.39 -27.94
CA GLU A 301 -10.88 25.98 -27.68
C GLU A 301 -11.26 25.25 -28.98
N LYS A 302 -10.67 24.05 -29.19
CA LYS A 302 -10.94 23.21 -30.34
C LYS A 302 -11.79 22.02 -29.94
N ASP A 303 -12.65 21.55 -30.81
CA ASP A 303 -13.38 20.30 -30.66
C ASP A 303 -12.49 19.10 -31.04
N GLU A 304 -12.99 17.88 -30.86
CA GLU A 304 -12.28 16.64 -31.18
C GLU A 304 -11.86 16.52 -32.65
N ALA A 305 -12.54 17.23 -33.55
CA ALA A 305 -12.21 17.28 -34.97
C ALA A 305 -11.19 18.40 -35.32
N GLY A 306 -10.76 19.20 -34.32
CA GLY A 306 -9.85 20.32 -34.47
C GLY A 306 -10.49 21.60 -34.98
N ALA A 307 -11.81 21.67 -35.05
CA ALA A 307 -12.54 22.90 -35.42
C ALA A 307 -12.75 23.76 -34.16
N ASP A 308 -12.98 25.08 -34.41
CA ASP A 308 -13.25 26.00 -33.31
C ASP A 308 -14.54 25.61 -32.57
N LYS A 309 -14.46 25.43 -31.26
CA LYS A 309 -15.61 25.18 -30.41
C LYS A 309 -16.39 26.48 -30.25
N LEU A 310 -17.69 26.41 -30.55
CA LEU A 310 -18.56 27.56 -30.48
C LEU A 310 -19.49 27.45 -29.27
N ASP A 311 -19.80 28.61 -28.65
CA ASP A 311 -20.80 28.69 -27.60
C ASP A 311 -22.23 28.61 -28.20
N ALA A 312 -23.25 28.70 -27.36
CA ALA A 312 -24.65 28.66 -27.78
C ALA A 312 -25.06 29.82 -28.71
N ASP A 313 -24.31 30.90 -28.68
CA ASP A 313 -24.52 32.12 -29.51
C ASP A 313 -23.68 32.10 -30.79
N GLY A 314 -22.88 31.05 -31.02
CA GLY A 314 -22.05 30.88 -32.22
C GLY A 314 -20.70 31.61 -32.16
N ASN A 315 -20.27 32.10 -31.00
CA ASN A 315 -18.96 32.68 -30.80
C ASN A 315 -17.92 31.64 -30.40
N PRO A 316 -16.64 31.80 -30.82
CA PRO A 316 -15.57 30.93 -30.39
C PRO A 316 -15.40 30.93 -28.86
N VAL A 317 -15.37 29.74 -28.25
CA VAL A 317 -15.04 29.57 -26.84
C VAL A 317 -13.54 29.79 -26.67
N THR A 318 -13.15 30.68 -25.76
CA THR A 318 -11.74 31.01 -25.53
C THR A 318 -11.31 30.70 -24.12
N TYR A 319 -10.05 30.34 -23.97
CA TYR A 319 -9.41 30.10 -22.67
C TYR A 319 -8.06 30.82 -22.56
N ASN A 320 -7.63 31.07 -21.33
CA ASN A 320 -6.30 31.62 -21.06
C ASN A 320 -5.28 30.48 -21.06
N TYR A 321 -4.48 30.44 -22.10
CA TYR A 321 -3.37 29.48 -22.19
C TYR A 321 -2.19 29.97 -21.36
N VAL A 322 -1.62 29.08 -20.56
CA VAL A 322 -0.35 29.28 -19.84
C VAL A 322 0.59 28.14 -20.23
N PRO A 323 1.80 28.44 -20.68
CA PRO A 323 2.76 27.40 -21.05
C PRO A 323 3.07 26.49 -19.86
N THR A 324 3.31 25.22 -20.11
CA THR A 324 3.90 24.30 -19.13
C THR A 324 5.29 24.77 -18.76
N TRP A 325 5.64 24.72 -17.50
CA TRP A 325 7.01 24.94 -17.07
C TRP A 325 7.42 23.98 -15.97
N TYR A 326 8.71 23.71 -15.86
CA TYR A 326 9.26 22.93 -14.77
C TYR A 326 10.55 23.52 -14.24
N THR A 327 10.81 23.30 -12.95
CA THR A 327 12.03 23.75 -12.28
C THR A 327 12.70 22.56 -11.60
N VAL A 328 13.97 22.38 -11.84
CA VAL A 328 14.80 21.39 -11.15
C VAL A 328 15.71 22.10 -10.16
N THR A 329 15.70 21.65 -8.92
CA THR A 329 16.56 22.16 -7.84
C THR A 329 17.56 21.10 -7.44
N THR A 330 18.82 21.45 -7.36
CA THR A 330 19.91 20.56 -6.94
C THR A 330 20.10 20.55 -5.42
N MET A 331 20.91 19.63 -4.92
CA MET A 331 21.28 19.56 -3.49
C MET A 331 22.03 20.82 -3.01
N THR A 332 22.64 21.57 -3.91
CA THR A 332 23.26 22.89 -3.62
C THR A 332 22.30 24.06 -3.75
N ASN A 333 21.00 23.79 -4.00
CA ASN A 333 19.94 24.76 -4.23
C ASN A 333 20.14 25.64 -5.50
N GLU A 334 20.88 25.14 -6.48
CA GLU A 334 20.84 25.70 -7.83
C GLU A 334 19.53 25.30 -8.50
N THR A 335 18.93 26.22 -9.24
CA THR A 335 17.63 26.02 -9.91
C THR A 335 17.75 26.19 -11.42
N TYR A 336 17.06 25.33 -12.15
CA TYR A 336 17.01 25.32 -13.61
C TYR A 336 15.55 25.27 -14.05
N THR A 337 15.05 26.37 -14.63
CA THR A 337 13.66 26.48 -15.07
C THR A 337 13.57 26.44 -16.58
N VAL A 338 12.68 25.55 -17.07
CA VAL A 338 12.38 25.38 -18.48
C VAL A 338 10.90 25.64 -18.73
N THR A 339 10.59 26.43 -19.72
CA THR A 339 9.22 26.60 -20.20
C THR A 339 9.03 25.80 -21.48
N LEU A 340 7.95 25.04 -21.57
CA LEU A 340 7.54 24.23 -22.71
C LEU A 340 6.36 24.91 -23.42
N GLY A 341 6.47 25.02 -24.72
CA GLY A 341 5.42 25.56 -25.58
C GLY A 341 4.73 24.47 -26.40
N ASP A 342 4.31 24.86 -27.60
CA ASP A 342 3.60 23.98 -28.50
C ASP A 342 4.45 22.82 -29.03
N PRO A 343 3.83 21.69 -29.41
CA PRO A 343 4.55 20.64 -30.13
C PRO A 343 5.02 21.15 -31.50
N THR A 344 6.16 20.66 -31.93
CA THR A 344 6.62 20.93 -33.31
C THR A 344 5.67 20.34 -34.34
N VAL A 345 5.71 20.83 -35.56
CA VAL A 345 4.86 20.35 -36.67
C VAL A 345 4.99 18.84 -36.87
N SER A 346 6.17 18.28 -36.65
CA SER A 346 6.41 16.84 -36.77
C SER A 346 5.96 16.06 -35.55
N LYS A 347 5.55 16.71 -34.45
CA LYS A 347 5.24 16.11 -33.14
C LYS A 347 6.40 15.31 -32.52
N ALA A 348 7.62 15.48 -33.02
CA ALA A 348 8.80 14.80 -32.50
C ALA A 348 9.39 15.52 -31.26
N GLY A 349 8.91 16.68 -30.93
CA GLY A 349 9.40 17.51 -29.81
C GLY A 349 8.51 18.69 -29.53
N TYR A 350 8.86 19.43 -28.49
CA TYR A 350 8.20 20.66 -28.02
C TYR A 350 9.17 21.83 -28.13
N TYR A 351 8.64 22.98 -28.47
CA TYR A 351 9.41 24.22 -28.33
C TYR A 351 9.66 24.47 -26.84
N ALA A 352 10.86 24.97 -26.55
CA ALA A 352 11.26 25.20 -25.17
C ALA A 352 12.05 26.49 -25.03
N ARG A 353 11.95 27.10 -23.87
CA ARG A 353 12.75 28.25 -23.45
C ARG A 353 13.42 27.93 -22.12
N TYR A 354 14.72 28.23 -22.06
CA TYR A 354 15.46 28.07 -20.81
C TYR A 354 15.82 29.43 -20.23
N ALA A 355 15.27 29.68 -19.03
CA ALA A 355 15.52 30.89 -18.24
C ALA A 355 15.53 32.16 -19.13
N ASP A 356 16.65 32.89 -19.10
CA ASP A 356 16.92 34.20 -19.66
C ASP A 356 17.67 34.13 -20.98
N ARG A 357 17.82 32.94 -21.58
CA ARG A 357 18.44 32.84 -22.90
C ARG A 357 17.45 33.27 -23.98
N ASP A 358 17.90 34.19 -24.84
CA ASP A 358 17.17 34.66 -26.01
C ASP A 358 17.30 33.63 -27.15
N THR A 359 16.65 32.48 -26.94
CA THR A 359 16.73 31.33 -27.86
C THR A 359 15.49 30.46 -27.67
N VAL A 360 15.03 29.82 -28.76
CA VAL A 360 14.02 28.77 -28.74
C VAL A 360 14.73 27.43 -28.96
N TYR A 361 14.51 26.51 -28.05
CA TYR A 361 15.01 25.14 -28.13
C TYR A 361 13.89 24.20 -28.58
N ILE A 362 14.27 22.99 -29.03
CA ILE A 362 13.37 21.91 -29.34
C ILE A 362 13.79 20.72 -28.48
N LEU A 363 12.93 20.31 -27.59
CA LEU A 363 13.12 19.12 -26.74
C LEU A 363 12.36 17.93 -27.33
N SER A 364 12.94 16.74 -27.24
CA SER A 364 12.28 15.50 -27.66
C SER A 364 10.98 15.26 -26.86
N SER A 365 9.91 14.85 -27.54
CA SER A 365 8.63 14.52 -26.90
C SER A 365 8.73 13.26 -26.01
N THR A 366 9.62 12.35 -26.31
CA THR A 366 9.64 10.99 -25.68
C THR A 366 9.58 11.01 -24.15
N ASN A 367 10.42 11.82 -23.51
CA ASN A 367 10.46 11.87 -22.04
C ASN A 367 9.46 12.92 -21.47
N LEU A 368 9.18 13.95 -22.25
CA LEU A 368 8.21 14.98 -21.83
C LEU A 368 6.80 14.42 -21.81
N ASP A 369 6.40 13.70 -22.85
CA ASP A 369 5.10 13.03 -22.92
C ASP A 369 4.94 11.94 -21.85
N ALA A 370 6.03 11.28 -21.48
CA ALA A 370 5.99 10.20 -20.50
C ALA A 370 6.00 10.69 -19.04
N ALA A 371 6.39 11.94 -18.78
CA ALA A 371 6.57 12.44 -17.42
C ALA A 371 6.09 13.88 -17.22
N VAL A 372 6.74 14.87 -17.83
CA VAL A 372 6.48 16.31 -17.52
C VAL A 372 5.06 16.73 -17.89
N LEU A 373 4.48 16.16 -18.94
CA LEU A 373 3.14 16.47 -19.45
C LEU A 373 2.05 15.56 -18.91
N GLN A 374 2.41 14.59 -18.04
CA GLN A 374 1.45 13.68 -17.42
C GLN A 374 0.81 14.32 -16.19
N PRO A 375 -0.40 13.88 -15.82
CA PRO A 375 -0.95 14.16 -14.50
C PRO A 375 -0.15 13.41 -13.42
N VAL A 376 -0.24 13.85 -12.18
CA VAL A 376 0.51 13.26 -11.07
C VAL A 376 0.19 11.77 -10.85
N GLU A 377 -1.05 11.36 -11.10
CA GLU A 377 -1.53 9.98 -10.98
C GLU A 377 -0.76 9.00 -11.88
N ALA A 378 -0.34 9.46 -13.05
CA ALA A 378 0.47 8.65 -13.98
C ALA A 378 1.94 8.48 -13.55
N LEU A 379 2.41 9.29 -12.59
CA LEU A 379 3.78 9.28 -12.08
C LEU A 379 3.93 8.49 -10.79
N ILE A 380 2.81 8.12 -10.15
CA ILE A 380 2.80 7.37 -8.89
C ILE A 380 3.13 5.90 -9.14
N THR A 381 3.81 5.27 -8.18
CA THR A 381 4.10 3.84 -8.28
C THR A 381 2.81 3.03 -8.36
N PRO A 382 2.67 2.12 -9.32
CA PRO A 382 1.50 1.25 -9.39
C PRO A 382 1.51 0.14 -8.32
N ILE A 383 2.48 0.08 -7.43
CA ILE A 383 2.57 -0.94 -6.37
C ILE A 383 1.65 -0.55 -5.22
N MET A 384 0.66 -1.41 -4.95
CA MET A 384 -0.38 -1.12 -3.96
C MET A 384 0.13 -1.18 -2.52
N ILE A 385 1.06 -2.07 -2.20
CA ILE A 385 1.56 -2.25 -0.84
C ILE A 385 3.06 -1.96 -0.82
N TYR A 386 3.38 -0.74 -0.46
CA TYR A 386 4.76 -0.28 -0.38
C TYR A 386 5.05 0.20 1.07
N PRO A 387 6.22 -0.06 1.64
CA PRO A 387 7.44 -0.65 1.07
C PRO A 387 7.61 -2.15 1.34
N MET A 388 6.62 -2.99 1.10
CA MET A 388 6.69 -4.43 1.35
C MET A 388 7.90 -5.07 0.64
N SER A 389 8.66 -5.88 1.36
CA SER A 389 9.87 -6.48 0.83
C SER A 389 9.61 -7.81 0.13
N MET A 390 10.29 -8.06 -1.00
CA MET A 390 10.28 -9.35 -1.68
C MET A 390 10.76 -10.51 -0.78
N ASN A 391 11.60 -10.22 0.21
CA ASN A 391 12.14 -11.25 1.10
C ASN A 391 11.23 -11.55 2.29
N THR A 392 10.27 -10.68 2.58
CA THR A 392 9.44 -10.75 3.79
C THR A 392 7.93 -10.63 3.50
N TYR A 393 7.49 -10.55 2.23
CA TYR A 393 6.09 -10.37 1.88
C TYR A 393 5.16 -11.47 2.46
N PHE A 394 5.70 -12.65 2.71
CA PHE A 394 4.97 -13.76 3.32
C PHE A 394 4.89 -13.66 4.85
N GLN A 395 5.65 -12.77 5.49
CA GLN A 395 5.71 -12.61 6.95
C GLN A 395 4.67 -11.57 7.41
N VAL A 396 3.40 -11.82 7.12
CA VAL A 396 2.31 -10.95 7.59
C VAL A 396 1.76 -11.44 8.92
N SER A 397 1.39 -10.51 9.78
CA SER A 397 0.69 -10.78 11.02
C SER A 397 -0.65 -10.07 11.07
N ASN A 398 -1.57 -10.63 11.84
CA ASN A 398 -2.93 -10.12 11.98
C ASN A 398 -3.61 -9.86 10.63
N PHE A 399 -3.42 -10.79 9.67
CA PHE A 399 -4.16 -10.72 8.42
C PHE A 399 -5.62 -11.04 8.70
N ILE A 400 -6.51 -10.14 8.35
CA ILE A 400 -7.96 -10.27 8.48
C ILE A 400 -8.57 -9.89 7.14
N TYR A 401 -9.44 -10.75 6.62
CA TYR A 401 -10.24 -10.47 5.44
C TYR A 401 -11.72 -10.70 5.75
N ARG A 402 -12.54 -9.70 5.48
CA ARG A 402 -14.00 -9.71 5.62
C ARG A 402 -14.68 -9.40 4.30
N SER A 403 -15.84 -10.00 4.09
CA SER A 403 -16.73 -9.74 2.95
C SER A 403 -18.19 -9.72 3.40
N ASP A 404 -19.08 -9.43 2.45
CA ASP A 404 -20.54 -9.41 2.69
C ASP A 404 -20.90 -8.54 3.91
N ILE A 405 -20.36 -7.31 3.96
CA ILE A 405 -20.52 -6.40 5.09
C ILE A 405 -21.83 -5.63 4.95
N ASP A 406 -22.78 -5.86 5.86
CA ASP A 406 -24.02 -5.07 5.91
C ASP A 406 -23.85 -3.80 6.78
N TYR A 407 -23.33 -2.75 6.17
CA TYR A 407 -23.14 -1.46 6.84
C TYR A 407 -24.44 -0.84 7.35
N ASN A 408 -25.57 -1.14 6.69
CA ASN A 408 -26.87 -0.67 7.18
C ASN A 408 -27.27 -1.40 8.46
N ALA A 409 -27.00 -2.72 8.56
CA ALA A 409 -27.22 -3.46 9.78
C ALA A 409 -26.25 -2.99 10.89
N ILE A 410 -24.97 -2.78 10.59
CA ILE A 410 -24.00 -2.22 11.52
C ILE A 410 -24.49 -0.89 12.12
N ASN A 411 -24.95 0.02 11.28
CA ASN A 411 -25.45 1.32 11.74
C ASN A 411 -26.71 1.18 12.62
N ARG A 412 -27.63 0.27 12.25
CA ARG A 412 -28.83 0.00 13.05
C ARG A 412 -28.50 -0.61 14.41
N ASP A 413 -27.59 -1.55 14.43
CA ASP A 413 -27.16 -2.23 15.66
C ASP A 413 -26.38 -1.29 16.58
N MET A 414 -25.57 -0.38 16.04
CA MET A 414 -24.92 0.66 16.83
C MET A 414 -25.96 1.61 17.48
N VAL A 415 -27.00 2.00 16.74
CA VAL A 415 -28.08 2.84 17.30
C VAL A 415 -28.86 2.07 18.37
N LEU A 416 -29.17 0.82 18.14
CA LEU A 416 -29.86 -0.04 19.09
C LEU A 416 -29.06 -0.19 20.41
N GLU A 417 -27.76 -0.47 20.29
CA GLU A 417 -26.91 -0.66 21.48
C GLU A 417 -26.73 0.60 22.30
N LEU A 418 -26.53 1.74 21.61
CA LEU A 418 -26.22 3.00 22.30
C LEU A 418 -27.46 3.73 22.84
N THR A 419 -28.63 3.52 22.21
CA THR A 419 -29.85 4.27 22.54
C THR A 419 -31.00 3.40 22.99
N GLY A 420 -30.92 2.08 22.78
CA GLY A 420 -32.00 1.15 22.99
C GLY A 420 -33.15 1.25 21.97
N PHE A 421 -32.94 2.01 20.88
CA PHE A 421 -33.95 2.22 19.85
C PHE A 421 -33.69 1.34 18.63
N ASP A 422 -34.64 0.46 18.31
CA ASP A 422 -34.52 -0.45 17.18
C ASP A 422 -35.01 0.21 15.87
N LEU A 423 -34.08 0.60 15.03
CA LEU A 423 -34.36 1.20 13.72
C LEU A 423 -35.07 0.24 12.76
N ASN A 424 -35.03 -1.08 12.98
CA ASN A 424 -35.79 -2.05 12.16
C ASN A 424 -37.32 -1.94 12.37
N THR A 425 -37.76 -1.27 13.43
CA THR A 425 -39.17 -1.05 13.72
C THR A 425 -39.75 0.17 13.01
N VAL A 426 -38.92 0.91 12.28
CA VAL A 426 -39.29 2.18 11.65
C VAL A 426 -38.92 2.16 10.18
N GLU A 427 -39.89 2.35 9.30
CA GLU A 427 -39.64 2.43 7.87
C GLU A 427 -39.25 3.89 7.48
N PRO A 428 -38.16 4.10 6.73
CA PRO A 428 -37.85 5.40 6.12
C PRO A 428 -38.93 5.76 5.07
N ASP A 429 -39.08 7.05 4.77
CA ASP A 429 -39.98 7.54 3.74
C ASP A 429 -39.54 7.17 2.31
N GLU A 430 -40.32 7.55 1.31
CA GLU A 430 -40.05 7.29 -0.13
C GLU A 430 -38.69 7.87 -0.62
N ASN A 431 -38.08 8.79 0.15
CA ASN A 431 -36.78 9.37 -0.14
C ASN A 431 -35.66 8.81 0.77
N GLY A 432 -35.94 7.77 1.54
CA GLY A 432 -34.97 7.17 2.46
C GLY A 432 -34.77 7.92 3.78
N ALA A 433 -35.58 8.94 4.06
CA ALA A 433 -35.48 9.73 5.29
C ALA A 433 -36.25 9.10 6.44
N TYR A 434 -35.57 8.91 7.58
CA TYR A 434 -36.19 8.46 8.81
C TYR A 434 -37.10 9.52 9.45
N PRO A 435 -38.14 9.12 10.20
CA PRO A 435 -38.93 10.02 11.05
C PRO A 435 -38.07 10.78 12.07
N GLU A 436 -38.56 11.92 12.56
CA GLU A 436 -37.78 12.78 13.48
C GLU A 436 -37.32 12.04 14.78
N GLU A 437 -38.16 11.16 15.33
CA GLU A 437 -37.81 10.36 16.51
C GLU A 437 -36.59 9.46 16.22
N ALA A 438 -36.54 8.81 15.06
CA ALA A 438 -35.41 7.99 14.66
C ALA A 438 -34.15 8.84 14.36
N LYS A 439 -34.30 10.00 13.73
CA LYS A 439 -33.20 10.96 13.52
C LYS A 439 -32.60 11.45 14.84
N GLU A 440 -33.47 11.76 15.83
CA GLU A 440 -32.97 12.14 17.17
C GLU A 440 -32.16 11.01 17.79
N LYS A 441 -32.59 9.74 17.61
CA LYS A 441 -31.85 8.57 18.13
C LYS A 441 -30.56 8.30 17.38
N ILE A 442 -30.53 8.49 16.07
CA ILE A 442 -29.30 8.42 15.27
C ILE A 442 -28.30 9.50 15.74
N GLN A 443 -28.78 10.72 16.00
CA GLN A 443 -27.93 11.79 16.52
C GLN A 443 -27.44 11.50 17.95
N GLU A 444 -28.32 10.96 18.82
CA GLU A 444 -27.95 10.52 20.17
C GLU A 444 -26.84 9.45 20.15
N ALA A 445 -26.95 8.47 19.24
CA ALA A 445 -25.92 7.46 19.05
C ALA A 445 -24.60 8.07 18.55
N SER A 446 -24.66 8.98 17.58
CA SER A 446 -23.48 9.70 17.06
C SER A 446 -22.78 10.51 18.16
N ASP A 447 -23.54 11.17 19.02
CA ASP A 447 -22.99 11.94 20.15
C ASP A 447 -22.39 11.01 21.21
N ALA A 448 -23.01 9.84 21.45
CA ALA A 448 -22.49 8.82 22.35
C ALA A 448 -21.16 8.22 21.84
N ILE A 449 -21.05 7.92 20.56
CA ILE A 449 -19.81 7.46 19.91
C ILE A 449 -18.71 8.54 20.06
N ALA A 450 -19.06 9.80 19.82
CA ALA A 450 -18.10 10.90 19.93
C ALA A 450 -17.56 11.11 21.38
N ALA A 451 -18.34 10.69 22.38
CA ALA A 451 -17.99 10.77 23.80
C ALA A 451 -17.36 9.49 24.36
N MET A 452 -17.37 8.39 23.59
CA MET A 452 -16.90 7.08 24.05
C MET A 452 -15.37 7.01 24.05
N GLU A 453 -14.81 6.24 25.00
CA GLU A 453 -13.38 5.92 24.98
C GLU A 453 -13.08 5.01 23.77
N GLU A 454 -11.96 5.26 23.09
CA GLU A 454 -11.57 4.60 21.85
C GLU A 454 -11.55 3.06 21.97
N GLU A 455 -11.01 2.54 23.07
CA GLU A 455 -10.98 1.08 23.30
C GLU A 455 -12.39 0.47 23.45
N ALA A 456 -13.31 1.21 24.08
CA ALA A 456 -14.71 0.75 24.23
C ALA A 456 -15.43 0.78 22.87
N PHE A 457 -15.25 1.85 22.09
CA PHE A 457 -15.80 1.93 20.75
C PHE A 457 -15.25 0.81 19.84
N ALA A 458 -13.94 0.59 19.84
CA ALA A 458 -13.32 -0.45 19.02
C ALA A 458 -13.86 -1.85 19.35
N LYS A 459 -14.05 -2.17 20.62
CA LYS A 459 -14.65 -3.46 21.04
C LYS A 459 -16.12 -3.60 20.61
N MET A 460 -16.90 -2.54 20.76
CA MET A 460 -18.30 -2.54 20.34
C MET A 460 -18.38 -2.69 18.80
N TYR A 461 -17.65 -1.87 18.07
CA TYR A 461 -17.65 -1.88 16.61
C TYR A 461 -17.16 -3.23 16.05
N ASP A 462 -16.05 -3.78 16.57
CA ASP A 462 -15.54 -5.09 16.13
C ASP A 462 -16.55 -6.21 16.35
N ARG A 463 -17.30 -6.18 17.45
CA ARG A 463 -18.36 -7.15 17.71
C ARG A 463 -19.52 -6.99 16.72
N ILE A 464 -20.02 -5.76 16.53
CA ILE A 464 -21.13 -5.50 15.60
C ILE A 464 -20.70 -5.82 14.15
N LEU A 465 -19.47 -5.48 13.77
CA LEU A 465 -18.89 -5.82 12.47
C LEU A 465 -18.84 -7.34 12.27
N LYS A 466 -18.44 -8.09 13.28
CA LYS A 466 -18.42 -9.57 13.25
C LYS A 466 -19.81 -10.15 13.05
N GLU A 467 -20.82 -9.57 13.67
CA GLU A 467 -22.22 -10.03 13.57
C GLU A 467 -22.84 -9.70 12.20
N ASN A 468 -22.38 -8.64 11.54
CA ASN A 468 -22.92 -8.11 10.29
C ASN A 468 -21.96 -8.21 9.10
N SER A 469 -20.96 -9.06 9.18
CA SER A 469 -20.03 -9.35 8.08
C SER A 469 -19.61 -10.81 8.10
N ARG A 470 -19.20 -11.32 6.95
CA ARG A 470 -18.58 -12.61 6.86
C ARG A 470 -17.07 -12.48 7.05
N LEU A 471 -16.53 -13.05 8.13
CA LEU A 471 -15.10 -13.27 8.26
C LEU A 471 -14.70 -14.40 7.33
N VAL A 472 -13.94 -14.10 6.29
CA VAL A 472 -13.46 -15.10 5.33
C VAL A 472 -12.25 -15.83 5.88
N THR A 473 -11.26 -15.08 6.38
CA THR A 473 -10.07 -15.67 7.02
C THR A 473 -9.38 -14.70 7.97
N SER A 474 -8.64 -15.24 8.92
CA SER A 474 -7.79 -14.47 9.82
C SER A 474 -6.57 -15.31 10.25
N PHE A 475 -5.36 -14.86 9.91
CA PHE A 475 -4.15 -15.62 10.21
C PHE A 475 -2.94 -14.72 10.49
N SER A 476 -1.92 -15.31 11.10
CA SER A 476 -0.61 -14.70 11.30
C SER A 476 0.51 -15.66 10.88
N TYR A 477 1.59 -15.10 10.33
CA TYR A 477 2.82 -15.82 10.08
C TYR A 477 3.51 -16.19 11.40
N ILE A 478 4.10 -17.36 11.44
CA ILE A 478 4.93 -17.82 12.55
C ILE A 478 6.32 -18.08 12.00
N ASP A 479 7.32 -17.41 12.56
CA ASP A 479 8.72 -17.69 12.24
C ASP A 479 9.06 -19.11 12.67
N MET A 480 9.48 -19.93 11.71
CA MET A 480 9.79 -21.32 11.93
C MET A 480 11.07 -21.52 12.77
N ASP A 481 11.99 -20.53 12.75
CA ASP A 481 13.22 -20.56 13.54
C ASP A 481 12.95 -20.19 15.02
N ASP A 482 11.98 -19.29 15.25
CA ASP A 482 11.56 -18.87 16.60
C ASP A 482 10.36 -19.68 17.12
N ARG A 483 9.86 -20.63 16.34
CA ARG A 483 8.68 -21.40 16.67
C ARG A 483 8.86 -22.21 17.92
N THR A 484 8.14 -21.87 18.96
CA THR A 484 8.01 -22.64 20.18
C THR A 484 6.90 -23.68 20.10
N ASP A 485 5.89 -23.44 19.26
CA ASP A 485 4.81 -24.37 18.99
C ASP A 485 5.23 -25.44 17.99
N THR A 486 5.43 -26.65 18.48
CA THR A 486 5.80 -27.84 17.70
C THR A 486 4.65 -28.85 17.60
N LEU A 487 3.46 -28.51 18.12
CA LEU A 487 2.29 -29.42 18.14
C LEU A 487 1.76 -29.66 16.73
N TYR A 488 1.71 -28.60 15.92
CA TYR A 488 1.32 -28.67 14.52
C TYR A 488 2.53 -28.92 13.63
N SER A 489 2.29 -29.51 12.48
CA SER A 489 3.34 -29.68 11.47
C SER A 489 3.85 -28.32 10.97
N SER A 490 4.86 -28.34 10.12
CA SER A 490 5.63 -27.19 9.64
C SER A 490 4.85 -26.14 8.83
N LEU A 491 3.61 -25.83 9.18
CA LEU A 491 2.82 -24.78 8.52
C LEU A 491 3.25 -23.39 9.03
N PRO A 492 3.52 -22.44 8.11
CA PRO A 492 4.01 -21.12 8.48
C PRO A 492 2.93 -20.16 8.99
N TYR A 493 1.65 -20.54 8.92
CA TYR A 493 0.54 -19.68 9.32
C TYR A 493 -0.37 -20.36 10.33
N MET A 494 -0.93 -19.58 11.25
CA MET A 494 -1.95 -20.00 12.20
C MET A 494 -3.07 -18.99 12.29
N MET A 495 -4.26 -19.44 12.66
CA MET A 495 -5.39 -18.56 12.90
C MET A 495 -5.05 -17.54 13.98
N SER A 496 -5.38 -16.27 13.74
CA SER A 496 -5.07 -15.15 14.64
C SER A 496 -6.22 -14.76 15.57
N SER A 497 -7.37 -15.43 15.48
CA SER A 497 -8.55 -15.20 16.34
C SER A 497 -9.09 -16.51 16.90
N ASP A 498 -9.96 -16.43 17.93
CA ASP A 498 -10.69 -17.59 18.47
C ASP A 498 -11.71 -18.14 17.45
N TYR A 499 -12.16 -17.31 16.50
CA TYR A 499 -12.98 -17.75 15.38
C TYR A 499 -12.20 -18.75 14.53
N MET A 500 -12.82 -19.87 14.23
CA MET A 500 -12.19 -20.99 13.52
C MET A 500 -10.92 -21.54 14.19
N ALA A 501 -10.72 -21.30 15.49
CA ALA A 501 -9.60 -21.87 16.23
C ALA A 501 -9.56 -23.40 16.07
N GLY A 502 -8.37 -23.91 15.77
CA GLY A 502 -8.16 -25.34 15.46
C GLY A 502 -8.23 -25.70 13.99
N TYR A 503 -8.74 -24.82 13.12
CA TYR A 503 -8.53 -24.90 11.69
C TYR A 503 -7.19 -24.23 11.32
N LEU A 504 -6.65 -24.58 10.17
CA LEU A 504 -5.37 -24.06 9.71
C LEU A 504 -5.54 -23.35 8.37
N PRO A 505 -4.87 -22.21 8.16
CA PRO A 505 -4.86 -21.53 6.86
C PRO A 505 -4.23 -22.42 5.78
N ASN A 506 -4.77 -22.42 4.58
CA ASN A 506 -4.17 -23.10 3.43
C ASN A 506 -2.90 -22.36 3.01
N SER A 507 -1.74 -22.88 3.37
CA SER A 507 -0.45 -22.22 3.18
C SER A 507 -0.14 -21.91 1.71
N ASN A 508 -0.58 -22.75 0.76
CA ASN A 508 -0.35 -22.53 -0.66
C ASN A 508 -1.22 -21.37 -1.18
N ASN A 509 -2.50 -21.38 -0.84
CA ASN A 509 -3.44 -20.35 -1.26
C ASN A 509 -3.13 -19.01 -0.59
N VAL A 510 -2.87 -19.01 0.72
CA VAL A 510 -2.40 -17.83 1.46
C VAL A 510 -1.12 -17.28 0.84
N GLY A 511 -0.14 -18.14 0.55
CA GLY A 511 1.09 -17.74 -0.13
C GLY A 511 0.84 -17.08 -1.49
N THR A 512 -0.14 -17.58 -2.26
CA THR A 512 -0.56 -17.00 -3.55
C THR A 512 -1.18 -15.62 -3.35
N VAL A 513 -2.08 -15.45 -2.37
CA VAL A 513 -2.67 -14.14 -2.05
C VAL A 513 -1.60 -13.14 -1.65
N LEU A 514 -0.71 -13.50 -0.73
CA LEU A 514 0.34 -12.59 -0.27
C LEU A 514 1.33 -12.23 -1.37
N GLN A 515 1.66 -13.18 -2.27
CA GLN A 515 2.46 -12.89 -3.45
C GLN A 515 1.73 -11.95 -4.41
N THR A 516 0.44 -12.14 -4.59
CA THR A 516 -0.38 -11.25 -5.43
C THR A 516 -0.42 -9.86 -4.83
N LEU A 517 -0.70 -9.72 -3.54
CA LEU A 517 -0.69 -8.44 -2.84
C LEU A 517 0.66 -7.73 -2.96
N TYR A 518 1.77 -8.46 -2.77
CA TYR A 518 3.12 -7.91 -2.93
C TYR A 518 3.38 -7.38 -4.35
N SER A 519 2.93 -8.11 -5.36
CA SER A 519 3.17 -7.78 -6.77
C SER A 519 2.02 -7.03 -7.44
N MET A 520 0.92 -6.77 -6.70
CA MET A 520 -0.27 -6.15 -7.24
C MET A 520 0.04 -4.73 -7.71
N GLN A 521 -0.35 -4.47 -8.95
CA GLN A 521 -0.28 -3.16 -9.56
C GLN A 521 -1.70 -2.72 -9.91
N PHE A 522 -2.02 -1.48 -9.62
CA PHE A 522 -3.27 -0.92 -10.09
C PHE A 522 -3.11 -0.34 -11.51
N ASP A 523 -4.21 -0.34 -12.25
CA ASP A 523 -4.24 0.18 -13.63
C ASP A 523 -4.13 1.70 -13.69
N GLY A 524 -4.49 2.38 -12.62
CA GLY A 524 -4.43 3.84 -12.50
C GLY A 524 -5.00 4.33 -11.19
N VAL A 525 -4.90 5.61 -10.97
CA VAL A 525 -5.52 6.34 -9.85
C VAL A 525 -6.76 7.06 -10.38
N ALA A 526 -7.91 6.74 -9.82
CA ALA A 526 -9.17 7.39 -10.19
C ALA A 526 -9.30 8.77 -9.53
N VAL A 527 -8.94 8.86 -8.25
CA VAL A 527 -9.01 10.11 -7.47
C VAL A 527 -7.86 10.16 -6.48
N LEU A 528 -7.19 11.30 -6.39
CA LEU A 528 -6.23 11.63 -5.33
C LEU A 528 -6.93 12.40 -4.22
N LYS A 529 -6.66 12.03 -2.97
CA LYS A 529 -7.24 12.67 -1.78
C LYS A 529 -8.77 12.77 -1.88
N PRO A 530 -9.46 11.63 -2.02
CA PRO A 530 -10.89 11.64 -2.25
C PRO A 530 -11.66 12.31 -1.12
N THR A 531 -12.72 12.98 -1.49
CA THR A 531 -13.74 13.46 -0.55
C THR A 531 -14.66 12.32 -0.14
N ASP A 532 -15.44 12.52 0.94
CA ASP A 532 -16.44 11.53 1.36
C ASP A 532 -17.47 11.26 0.24
N GLU A 533 -17.88 12.28 -0.53
CA GLU A 533 -18.77 12.12 -1.67
C GLU A 533 -18.15 11.34 -2.83
N GLU A 534 -16.82 11.46 -3.03
CA GLU A 534 -16.11 10.66 -4.03
C GLU A 534 -15.93 9.22 -3.57
N LEU A 535 -15.67 8.95 -2.28
CA LEU A 535 -15.66 7.58 -1.74
C LEU A 535 -17.03 6.90 -1.93
N GLU A 536 -18.14 7.61 -1.65
CA GLU A 536 -19.50 7.13 -1.88
C GLU A 536 -19.74 6.83 -3.38
N ALA A 537 -19.30 7.73 -4.27
CA ALA A 537 -19.49 7.57 -5.72
C ALA A 537 -18.78 6.33 -6.29
N TYR A 538 -17.70 5.88 -5.65
CA TYR A 538 -16.94 4.68 -6.03
C TYR A 538 -17.28 3.45 -5.17
N GLY A 539 -18.29 3.53 -4.28
CA GLY A 539 -18.72 2.45 -3.41
C GLY A 539 -17.67 2.05 -2.36
N LEU A 540 -16.91 3.02 -1.88
CA LEU A 540 -15.82 2.84 -0.92
C LEU A 540 -16.13 3.42 0.46
N ASP A 541 -17.28 4.06 0.62
CA ASP A 541 -17.91 4.38 1.91
C ASP A 541 -18.52 3.13 2.56
N THR A 542 -19.00 2.21 1.72
CA THR A 542 -19.57 0.92 2.11
C THR A 542 -18.95 -0.21 1.26
N PRO A 543 -17.66 -0.49 1.42
CA PRO A 543 -16.92 -1.41 0.57
C PRO A 543 -17.37 -2.87 0.74
N ALA A 544 -17.30 -3.66 -0.33
CA ALA A 544 -17.65 -5.07 -0.33
C ALA A 544 -16.60 -5.95 0.39
N HIS A 545 -15.35 -5.51 0.37
CA HIS A 545 -14.23 -6.27 0.90
C HIS A 545 -13.35 -5.38 1.78
N ASP A 546 -12.99 -5.90 2.94
CA ASP A 546 -12.15 -5.24 3.94
C ASP A 546 -10.94 -6.10 4.28
N PHE A 547 -9.75 -5.52 4.17
CA PHE A 547 -8.48 -6.17 4.45
C PHE A 547 -7.66 -5.37 5.45
N SER A 548 -7.18 -6.03 6.48
CA SER A 548 -6.20 -5.45 7.39
C SER A 548 -5.08 -6.43 7.71
N PHE A 549 -3.84 -5.96 7.76
CA PHE A 549 -2.68 -6.77 8.11
C PHE A 549 -1.47 -5.92 8.49
N ILE A 550 -0.50 -6.55 9.13
CA ILE A 550 0.80 -5.97 9.45
C ILE A 550 1.85 -6.69 8.63
N TYR A 551 2.75 -5.94 8.01
CA TYR A 551 3.84 -6.45 7.19
C TYR A 551 5.16 -5.74 7.50
N LYS A 552 6.27 -6.24 6.93
CA LYS A 552 7.63 -5.71 7.16
C LYS A 552 8.25 -5.21 5.86
N ASP A 553 9.02 -4.12 5.96
CA ASP A 553 9.90 -3.67 4.88
C ASP A 553 11.21 -4.49 4.83
N ALA A 554 12.14 -4.07 3.97
CA ALA A 554 13.44 -4.72 3.81
C ALA A 554 14.36 -4.57 5.04
N GLU A 555 14.14 -3.55 5.84
CA GLU A 555 14.84 -3.23 7.08
C GLU A 555 14.21 -3.91 8.31
N GLY A 556 13.06 -4.57 8.14
CA GLY A 556 12.31 -5.25 9.19
C GLY A 556 11.40 -4.31 10.00
N GLN A 557 11.17 -3.09 9.53
CA GLN A 557 10.21 -2.17 10.14
C GLN A 557 8.78 -2.64 9.85
N GLU A 558 7.91 -2.64 10.87
CA GLU A 558 6.51 -3.05 10.74
C GLU A 558 5.62 -1.89 10.29
N PHE A 559 4.73 -2.21 9.36
CA PHE A 559 3.70 -1.32 8.84
C PHE A 559 2.34 -1.98 8.96
N SER A 560 1.35 -1.22 9.41
CA SER A 560 -0.05 -1.63 9.38
C SER A 560 -0.69 -1.12 8.09
N ASN A 561 -1.39 -1.98 7.38
CA ASN A 561 -2.18 -1.61 6.22
C ASN A 561 -3.64 -2.03 6.45
N HIS A 562 -4.53 -1.10 6.15
CA HIS A 562 -5.95 -1.32 6.03
C HIS A 562 -6.37 -0.80 4.66
N PHE A 563 -6.94 -1.66 3.85
CA PHE A 563 -7.49 -1.26 2.56
C PHE A 563 -8.81 -1.95 2.30
N VAL A 564 -9.64 -1.27 1.55
CA VAL A 564 -10.98 -1.72 1.20
C VAL A 564 -11.15 -1.76 -0.30
N ILE A 565 -12.05 -2.63 -0.77
CA ILE A 565 -12.31 -2.84 -2.19
C ILE A 565 -13.83 -2.77 -2.41
N SER A 566 -14.24 -2.06 -3.44
CA SER A 566 -15.64 -1.93 -3.86
C SER A 566 -16.21 -3.23 -4.40
N GLU A 567 -17.50 -3.25 -4.70
CA GLU A 567 -18.09 -4.23 -5.59
C GLU A 567 -17.44 -4.19 -6.98
N LYS A 568 -17.48 -5.32 -7.68
CA LYS A 568 -16.99 -5.44 -9.05
C LYS A 568 -17.86 -4.65 -10.02
N THR A 569 -17.25 -3.80 -10.83
CA THR A 569 -17.95 -3.05 -11.87
C THR A 569 -18.39 -3.95 -13.03
N GLU A 570 -19.34 -3.48 -13.85
CA GLU A 570 -19.75 -4.19 -15.09
C GLU A 570 -18.58 -4.39 -16.08
N GLU A 571 -17.54 -3.58 -16.00
CA GLU A 571 -16.34 -3.63 -16.85
C GLU A 571 -15.26 -4.60 -16.33
N GLY A 572 -15.51 -5.29 -15.22
CA GLY A 572 -14.54 -6.21 -14.60
C GLY A 572 -13.44 -5.50 -13.84
N LYS A 573 -13.69 -4.30 -13.32
CA LYS A 573 -12.77 -3.53 -12.48
C LYS A 573 -13.28 -3.48 -11.05
N TYR A 574 -12.34 -3.25 -10.14
CA TYR A 574 -12.61 -2.91 -8.75
C TYR A 574 -12.02 -1.54 -8.45
N TYR A 575 -12.59 -0.86 -7.49
CA TYR A 575 -11.96 0.31 -6.89
C TYR A 575 -11.43 -0.08 -5.52
N GLY A 576 -10.20 0.34 -5.23
CA GLY A 576 -9.55 0.11 -3.94
C GLY A 576 -9.20 1.42 -3.26
N TYR A 577 -9.31 1.47 -1.95
CA TYR A 577 -8.90 2.61 -1.14
C TYR A 577 -8.09 2.16 0.06
N SER A 578 -7.03 2.89 0.34
CA SER A 578 -6.25 2.72 1.56
C SER A 578 -5.96 4.09 2.15
N GLU A 579 -6.21 4.24 3.45
CA GLU A 579 -5.91 5.48 4.17
C GLU A 579 -4.42 5.86 4.13
N ILE A 580 -3.53 4.89 3.93
CA ILE A 580 -2.08 5.13 3.81
C ILE A 580 -1.79 5.94 2.55
N TYR A 581 -2.45 5.60 1.44
CA TYR A 581 -2.21 6.25 0.15
C TYR A 581 -3.11 7.45 -0.10
N ASP A 582 -4.26 7.52 0.59
CA ASP A 582 -5.25 8.58 0.43
C ASP A 582 -5.64 8.80 -1.04
N MET A 583 -5.92 7.69 -1.76
CA MET A 583 -6.31 7.69 -3.16
C MET A 583 -7.20 6.50 -3.51
N ILE A 584 -8.08 6.71 -4.50
CA ILE A 584 -8.90 5.65 -5.08
C ILE A 584 -8.14 5.02 -6.24
N LEU A 585 -7.89 3.73 -6.16
CA LEU A 585 -7.13 2.94 -7.11
C LEU A 585 -8.06 2.14 -8.01
N VAL A 586 -7.69 1.97 -9.28
CA VAL A 586 -8.39 1.09 -10.24
C VAL A 586 -7.63 -0.22 -10.34
N ILE A 587 -8.30 -1.34 -10.04
CA ILE A 587 -7.70 -2.67 -9.96
C ILE A 587 -8.42 -3.60 -10.94
N ASP A 588 -7.65 -4.28 -11.80
CA ASP A 588 -8.19 -5.28 -12.72
C ASP A 588 -8.57 -6.57 -11.99
N GLU A 589 -9.72 -7.19 -12.36
CA GLU A 589 -10.23 -8.41 -11.74
C GLU A 589 -9.22 -9.57 -11.74
N SER A 590 -8.34 -9.64 -12.74
CA SER A 590 -7.35 -10.70 -12.83
C SER A 590 -6.35 -10.71 -11.67
N GLN A 591 -6.21 -9.61 -10.94
CA GLN A 591 -5.33 -9.49 -9.77
C GLN A 591 -6.05 -9.84 -8.46
N LEU A 592 -7.37 -9.96 -8.48
CA LEU A 592 -8.20 -10.18 -7.30
C LEU A 592 -9.01 -11.48 -7.38
N THR A 593 -8.50 -12.49 -8.08
CA THR A 593 -9.19 -13.77 -8.28
C THR A 593 -9.58 -14.49 -6.99
N TYR A 594 -8.86 -14.22 -5.91
CA TYR A 594 -9.15 -14.78 -4.59
C TYR A 594 -10.39 -14.18 -3.89
N LEU A 595 -10.94 -13.09 -4.40
CA LEU A 595 -12.22 -12.55 -3.92
C LEU A 595 -13.41 -13.46 -4.30
N GLU A 596 -13.26 -14.26 -5.35
CA GLU A 596 -14.26 -15.22 -5.80
C GLU A 596 -14.10 -16.62 -5.14
N TRP A 597 -13.11 -16.79 -4.25
CA TRP A 597 -12.90 -18.08 -3.60
C TRP A 597 -14.00 -18.38 -2.60
N GLU A 598 -14.36 -19.65 -2.53
CA GLU A 598 -15.18 -20.17 -1.45
C GLU A 598 -14.37 -20.16 -0.13
N GLU A 599 -15.05 -20.07 1.00
CA GLU A 599 -14.41 -20.02 2.30
C GLU A 599 -13.46 -21.22 2.53
N ILE A 600 -13.84 -22.40 2.06
CA ILE A 600 -13.03 -23.61 2.17
C ILE A 600 -11.65 -23.48 1.48
N ASP A 601 -11.48 -22.62 0.51
CA ASP A 601 -10.21 -22.44 -0.21
C ASP A 601 -9.15 -21.72 0.65
N TRP A 602 -9.60 -20.99 1.69
CA TRP A 602 -8.72 -20.31 2.63
C TRP A 602 -8.14 -21.21 3.72
N TYR A 603 -8.71 -22.45 3.89
CA TYR A 603 -8.33 -23.36 4.96
C TYR A 603 -7.69 -24.64 4.42
N GLU A 604 -6.77 -25.21 5.21
CA GLU A 604 -6.30 -26.56 4.95
C GLU A 604 -7.47 -27.54 5.02
N ARG A 605 -7.63 -28.34 3.98
CA ARG A 605 -8.72 -29.33 3.96
C ARG A 605 -8.49 -30.45 4.94
N GLU A 606 -7.22 -30.80 5.19
CA GLU A 606 -6.82 -31.78 6.17
C GLU A 606 -6.64 -31.08 7.52
N TYR A 607 -7.39 -31.48 8.53
CA TYR A 607 -7.43 -30.77 9.83
C TYR A 607 -6.77 -31.51 10.99
N PHE A 608 -6.43 -32.81 10.85
CA PHE A 608 -5.65 -33.54 11.85
C PHE A 608 -4.15 -33.50 11.55
N LEU A 609 -3.57 -32.33 11.52
CA LEU A 609 -2.17 -32.16 11.13
C LEU A 609 -1.18 -32.26 12.32
N PHE A 610 -1.41 -33.22 13.22
CA PHE A 610 -0.51 -33.43 14.36
C PHE A 610 0.67 -34.32 14.05
N ASN A 611 1.79 -34.01 14.69
CA ASN A 611 2.86 -35.00 14.78
C ASN A 611 2.52 -36.07 15.84
N ILE A 612 2.45 -37.32 15.43
CA ILE A 612 2.15 -38.43 16.34
C ILE A 612 3.11 -38.48 17.55
N ALA A 613 4.34 -37.98 17.40
CA ALA A 613 5.31 -37.92 18.49
C ALA A 613 4.87 -37.03 19.67
N HIS A 614 3.99 -36.05 19.40
CA HIS A 614 3.48 -35.11 20.40
C HIS A 614 2.09 -35.52 20.94
N VAL A 615 1.40 -36.48 20.30
CA VAL A 615 0.09 -36.94 20.75
C VAL A 615 0.24 -37.81 22.00
N GLN A 616 -0.42 -37.43 23.09
CA GLN A 616 -0.46 -38.15 24.35
C GLN A 616 -1.70 -39.04 24.46
N THR A 617 -2.85 -38.51 24.11
CA THR A 617 -4.11 -39.26 24.11
C THR A 617 -5.02 -38.93 22.95
N ILE A 618 -5.77 -39.93 22.50
CA ILE A 618 -6.88 -39.74 21.55
C ILE A 618 -8.10 -40.40 22.18
N LYS A 619 -9.16 -39.63 22.43
CA LYS A 619 -10.42 -40.14 23.00
C LYS A 619 -11.51 -40.02 21.95
N LEU A 620 -12.28 -41.12 21.77
CA LEU A 620 -13.44 -41.17 20.89
C LEU A 620 -14.69 -41.42 21.74
N GLU A 621 -15.73 -40.58 21.56
CA GLU A 621 -17.03 -40.64 22.25
C GLU A 621 -18.14 -40.25 21.28
N GLY A 622 -19.38 -40.37 21.68
CA GLY A 622 -20.59 -39.99 20.95
C GLY A 622 -21.52 -41.15 20.60
N ALA A 623 -22.64 -40.82 19.97
CA ALA A 623 -23.69 -41.80 19.64
C ALA A 623 -23.23 -42.95 18.73
N GLY A 624 -22.19 -42.74 17.93
CA GLY A 624 -21.58 -43.78 17.08
C GLY A 624 -20.63 -44.73 17.82
N VAL A 625 -20.29 -44.47 19.09
CA VAL A 625 -19.29 -45.19 19.87
C VAL A 625 -20.00 -45.93 21.02
N LYS A 626 -19.92 -47.24 21.06
CA LYS A 626 -20.65 -48.09 22.08
C LYS A 626 -20.24 -47.72 23.51
N SER A 627 -18.98 -47.42 23.73
CA SER A 627 -18.42 -46.94 24.98
C SER A 627 -17.15 -46.11 24.65
N PRO A 628 -16.84 -45.06 25.44
CA PRO A 628 -15.67 -44.26 25.19
C PRO A 628 -14.38 -45.08 24.99
N ILE A 629 -13.64 -44.77 23.93
CA ILE A 629 -12.34 -45.38 23.62
C ILE A 629 -11.28 -44.33 23.89
N VAL A 630 -10.31 -44.68 24.74
CA VAL A 630 -9.16 -43.81 25.03
C VAL A 630 -7.89 -44.52 24.60
N PHE A 631 -7.22 -43.99 23.62
CA PHE A 631 -5.87 -44.42 23.27
C PHE A 631 -4.88 -43.50 24.01
N THR A 632 -3.97 -44.12 24.76
CA THR A 632 -2.83 -43.41 25.36
C THR A 632 -1.54 -43.85 24.65
N LEU A 633 -0.75 -42.89 24.21
CA LEU A 633 0.46 -43.10 23.44
C LEU A 633 1.66 -42.84 24.34
N ASP A 634 2.52 -43.86 24.55
CA ASP A 634 3.80 -43.69 25.23
C ASP A 634 4.91 -43.52 24.19
N ASN A 635 5.32 -42.27 24.02
CA ASN A 635 6.38 -41.85 23.11
C ASN A 635 7.76 -41.86 23.76
N SER A 636 7.90 -42.26 25.02
CA SER A 636 9.16 -42.18 25.79
C SER A 636 10.32 -42.99 25.19
N LYS A 637 10.01 -44.00 24.39
CA LYS A 637 10.97 -44.89 23.72
C LYS A 637 11.18 -44.51 22.24
N THR A 638 10.58 -43.46 21.78
CA THR A 638 10.68 -43.00 20.37
C THR A 638 11.80 -42.00 20.24
N ASP A 639 12.49 -42.04 19.10
CA ASP A 639 13.45 -40.97 18.72
C ASP A 639 12.70 -39.77 18.19
N GLN A 640 12.53 -38.74 19.01
CA GLN A 640 11.83 -37.53 18.66
C GLN A 640 12.70 -36.55 17.84
N SER A 641 13.99 -36.78 17.70
CA SER A 641 14.93 -35.88 16.99
C SER A 641 14.58 -35.70 15.51
N ASN A 642 13.87 -36.65 14.89
CA ASN A 642 13.45 -36.65 13.50
C ASN A 642 11.92 -36.46 13.32
N GLY A 643 11.16 -36.19 14.38
CA GLY A 643 9.71 -36.04 14.30
C GLY A 643 8.95 -37.33 13.92
N MET A 644 9.63 -38.47 13.82
CA MET A 644 9.01 -39.74 13.48
C MET A 644 8.92 -40.62 14.74
N ALA A 645 7.67 -41.05 15.04
CA ALA A 645 7.49 -42.13 16.02
C ALA A 645 8.18 -43.41 15.52
N SER A 646 9.07 -43.95 16.29
CA SER A 646 9.75 -45.22 15.97
C SER A 646 8.77 -46.40 16.06
N ASP A 647 9.20 -47.56 15.60
CA ASP A 647 8.42 -48.80 15.76
C ASP A 647 8.19 -49.21 17.22
N ASN A 648 8.73 -48.46 18.17
CA ASN A 648 8.65 -48.69 19.63
C ASN A 648 7.56 -47.89 20.34
N LEU A 649 6.64 -47.25 19.61
CA LEU A 649 5.49 -46.57 20.18
C LEU A 649 4.60 -47.58 20.92
N GLU A 650 4.39 -47.42 22.23
CA GLU A 650 3.47 -48.24 23.01
C GLU A 650 2.09 -47.58 23.04
N ILE A 651 1.03 -48.34 22.72
CA ILE A 651 -0.34 -47.85 22.67
C ILE A 651 -1.16 -48.65 23.72
N TYR A 652 -1.84 -47.90 24.56
CA TYR A 652 -2.79 -48.44 25.52
C TYR A 652 -4.20 -48.07 25.08
N ALA A 653 -5.07 -49.07 24.94
CA ALA A 653 -6.52 -48.84 24.70
C ALA A 653 -7.26 -49.03 26.02
N ASN A 654 -7.92 -47.95 26.50
CA ASN A 654 -8.61 -47.96 27.81
C ASN A 654 -7.70 -48.49 28.96
N GLY A 655 -6.43 -48.14 28.95
CA GLY A 655 -5.45 -48.55 29.95
C GLY A 655 -4.84 -49.94 29.73
N VAL A 656 -5.21 -50.67 28.70
CA VAL A 656 -4.68 -51.98 28.36
C VAL A 656 -3.62 -51.84 27.24
N LEU A 657 -2.41 -52.30 27.48
CA LEU A 657 -1.34 -52.30 26.46
C LEU A 657 -1.75 -53.19 25.29
N MET A 658 -1.68 -52.67 24.12
CA MET A 658 -1.96 -53.37 22.86
C MET A 658 -0.67 -54.02 22.35
N ASP A 659 -0.48 -55.32 22.73
CA ASP A 659 0.69 -56.10 22.35
C ASP A 659 0.24 -57.33 21.52
N TYR A 660 0.14 -57.09 20.18
CA TYR A 660 -0.19 -58.15 19.24
C TYR A 660 0.61 -58.00 17.93
N ASN A 661 0.68 -59.09 17.18
CA ASN A 661 1.26 -59.15 15.85
C ASN A 661 0.18 -59.57 14.84
N LEU A 662 0.18 -58.90 13.68
CA LEU A 662 -0.69 -59.15 12.55
C LEU A 662 0.12 -59.75 11.40
N THR A 663 -0.44 -60.70 10.70
CA THR A 663 0.04 -61.13 9.39
C THR A 663 -0.73 -60.39 8.32
N VAL A 664 -0.06 -59.52 7.64
CA VAL A 664 -0.64 -58.71 6.52
C VAL A 664 -0.11 -59.19 5.17
N THR A 665 -0.98 -59.13 4.16
CA THR A 665 -0.55 -59.41 2.78
C THR A 665 -0.27 -58.11 2.06
N LYS A 666 0.99 -57.90 1.66
CA LYS A 666 1.40 -56.71 0.90
C LYS A 666 0.82 -56.73 -0.53
N PRO A 667 0.70 -55.60 -1.22
CA PRO A 667 0.27 -55.55 -2.61
C PRO A 667 1.06 -56.48 -3.56
N SER A 668 2.30 -56.74 -3.22
CA SER A 668 3.17 -57.71 -3.95
C SER A 668 2.75 -59.17 -3.78
N GLY A 669 1.76 -59.48 -2.92
CA GLY A 669 1.36 -60.83 -2.53
C GLY A 669 2.24 -61.47 -1.46
N SER A 670 3.30 -60.83 -0.99
CA SER A 670 4.11 -61.34 0.11
C SER A 670 3.46 -61.06 1.48
N GLN A 671 3.66 -61.97 2.40
CA GLN A 671 3.20 -61.76 3.77
C GLN A 671 4.29 -61.08 4.61
N ALA A 672 3.85 -60.16 5.50
CA ALA A 672 4.69 -59.53 6.51
C ALA A 672 4.03 -59.61 7.88
N THR A 673 4.82 -59.68 8.93
CA THR A 673 4.34 -59.55 10.31
C THR A 673 4.46 -58.10 10.71
N GLU A 674 3.40 -57.47 11.18
CA GLU A 674 3.35 -56.11 11.66
C GLU A 674 2.85 -56.04 13.10
N THR A 675 3.40 -55.09 13.85
CA THR A 675 3.08 -54.88 15.27
C THR A 675 1.81 -54.08 15.48
N ALA A 676 1.28 -54.07 16.70
CA ALA A 676 0.19 -53.17 17.11
C ALA A 676 0.56 -51.70 16.84
N SER A 677 1.78 -51.29 17.10
CA SER A 677 2.27 -49.94 16.79
C SER A 677 2.10 -49.60 15.31
N TYR A 678 2.46 -50.55 14.43
CA TYR A 678 2.32 -50.34 12.99
C TYR A 678 0.85 -50.21 12.55
N ASN A 679 -0.03 -51.02 13.14
CA ASN A 679 -1.47 -50.95 12.84
C ASN A 679 -2.08 -49.66 13.39
N PHE A 680 -1.62 -49.16 14.54
CA PHE A 680 -2.04 -47.87 15.08
C PHE A 680 -1.63 -46.71 14.17
N ARG A 681 -0.44 -46.76 13.59
CA ARG A 681 -0.02 -45.72 12.60
C ARG A 681 -0.98 -45.66 11.40
N ARG A 682 -1.54 -46.78 10.97
CA ARG A 682 -2.57 -46.80 9.94
C ARG A 682 -3.86 -46.13 10.40
N PHE A 683 -4.27 -46.37 11.66
CA PHE A 683 -5.37 -45.66 12.29
C PHE A 683 -5.10 -44.15 12.31
N PHE A 684 -3.92 -43.74 12.74
CA PHE A 684 -3.52 -42.35 12.79
C PHE A 684 -3.41 -41.74 11.37
N GLN A 685 -2.86 -42.49 10.43
CA GLN A 685 -2.85 -42.05 9.02
C GLN A 685 -4.25 -41.87 8.42
N ALA A 686 -5.20 -42.74 8.80
CA ALA A 686 -6.60 -42.57 8.41
C ALA A 686 -7.22 -41.29 9.00
N MET A 687 -6.83 -40.87 10.21
CA MET A 687 -7.19 -39.56 10.76
C MET A 687 -6.58 -38.43 9.96
N LEU A 688 -5.30 -38.49 9.64
CA LEU A 688 -4.61 -37.44 8.87
C LEU A 688 -5.15 -37.24 7.46
N THR A 689 -5.84 -38.24 6.89
CA THR A 689 -6.49 -38.12 5.57
C THR A 689 -7.92 -37.59 5.64
N ALA A 690 -8.39 -37.25 6.85
CA ALA A 690 -9.69 -36.62 7.00
C ALA A 690 -9.66 -35.20 6.42
N SER A 691 -10.66 -34.88 5.61
CA SER A 691 -10.75 -33.58 4.97
C SER A 691 -12.12 -32.95 5.13
N ILE A 692 -12.14 -31.63 5.23
CA ILE A 692 -13.36 -30.86 5.04
C ILE A 692 -13.71 -30.87 3.56
N GLU A 693 -15.02 -30.94 3.26
CA GLU A 693 -15.50 -31.16 1.88
C GLU A 693 -16.27 -29.95 1.34
N GLY A 694 -16.69 -29.03 2.18
CA GLY A 694 -17.38 -27.82 1.81
C GLY A 694 -18.08 -27.16 2.97
N ASN A 695 -18.71 -26.03 2.71
CA ASN A 695 -19.49 -25.29 3.69
C ASN A 695 -20.84 -25.99 3.97
N VAL A 696 -21.35 -25.87 5.18
CA VAL A 696 -22.73 -26.22 5.48
C VAL A 696 -23.69 -25.14 4.98
N ASP A 697 -24.86 -25.55 4.58
CA ASP A 697 -25.95 -24.64 4.23
C ASP A 697 -26.90 -24.55 5.47
N LEU A 698 -26.39 -23.90 6.51
CA LEU A 698 -27.06 -23.70 7.79
C LEU A 698 -26.96 -22.23 8.18
N THR A 699 -28.00 -21.72 8.79
CA THR A 699 -27.97 -20.41 9.44
C THR A 699 -27.12 -20.45 10.71
N GLU A 700 -26.64 -19.31 11.18
CA GLU A 700 -25.89 -19.23 12.43
C GLU A 700 -26.70 -19.79 13.62
N ALA A 701 -28.00 -19.52 13.67
CA ALA A 701 -28.88 -20.05 14.71
C ALA A 701 -28.94 -21.59 14.68
N GLU A 702 -29.00 -22.20 13.50
CA GLU A 702 -28.99 -23.67 13.35
C GLU A 702 -27.63 -24.26 13.72
N MET A 703 -26.54 -23.61 13.35
CA MET A 703 -25.19 -24.01 13.78
C MET A 703 -25.03 -23.89 15.29
N GLN A 704 -25.56 -22.83 15.89
CA GLN A 704 -25.55 -22.63 17.34
C GLN A 704 -26.33 -23.74 18.07
N GLU A 705 -27.48 -24.18 17.56
CA GLU A 705 -28.25 -25.30 18.12
C GLU A 705 -27.42 -26.60 18.18
N PHE A 706 -26.62 -26.87 17.13
CA PHE A 706 -25.69 -27.98 17.14
C PHE A 706 -24.60 -27.81 18.22
N ARG A 707 -24.00 -26.61 18.31
CA ARG A 707 -22.95 -26.35 19.31
C ARG A 707 -23.42 -26.46 20.77
N GLU A 708 -24.68 -26.12 21.01
CA GLU A 708 -25.29 -26.21 22.33
C GLU A 708 -25.81 -27.62 22.66
N SER A 709 -25.87 -28.51 21.66
CA SER A 709 -26.32 -29.89 21.90
C SER A 709 -25.32 -30.66 22.77
N SER A 710 -25.80 -31.68 23.48
CA SER A 710 -24.95 -32.48 24.36
C SER A 710 -23.94 -33.31 23.57
N ASP A 711 -22.77 -33.60 24.16
CA ASP A 711 -21.76 -34.50 23.56
C ASP A 711 -22.32 -35.88 23.18
N ASP A 712 -23.37 -36.37 23.87
CA ASP A 712 -24.02 -37.64 23.57
C ASP A 712 -24.84 -37.58 22.26
N GLU A 713 -25.21 -36.41 21.78
CA GLU A 713 -25.95 -36.21 20.53
C GLU A 713 -25.00 -36.13 19.32
N CYS A 714 -23.69 -35.92 19.53
CA CYS A 714 -22.71 -36.01 18.48
C CYS A 714 -22.67 -37.42 17.88
N LEU A 715 -22.49 -37.52 16.57
CA LEU A 715 -22.15 -38.80 15.92
C LEU A 715 -20.81 -39.32 16.46
N LEU A 716 -19.84 -38.44 16.55
CA LEU A 716 -18.49 -38.71 17.01
C LEU A 716 -17.91 -37.43 17.63
N LYS A 717 -17.31 -37.58 18.80
CA LYS A 717 -16.44 -36.54 19.39
C LYS A 717 -15.04 -37.13 19.53
N ILE A 718 -14.05 -36.40 19.05
CA ILE A 718 -12.65 -36.80 19.15
C ILE A 718 -11.94 -35.73 19.98
N THR A 719 -11.31 -36.14 21.07
CA THR A 719 -10.44 -35.27 21.85
C THR A 719 -9.00 -35.74 21.69
N VAL A 720 -8.15 -34.89 21.16
CA VAL A 720 -6.72 -35.14 21.03
C VAL A 720 -5.99 -34.26 22.05
N HIS A 721 -5.23 -34.90 22.94
CA HIS A 721 -4.29 -34.22 23.80
C HIS A 721 -2.91 -34.32 23.17
N ALA A 722 -2.37 -33.17 22.80
CA ALA A 722 -1.02 -33.05 22.27
C ALA A 722 -0.15 -32.25 23.23
N ASP A 723 1.12 -32.68 23.40
CA ASP A 723 2.10 -32.08 24.29
C ASP A 723 3.49 -32.28 23.69
N ASP A 724 4.22 -31.20 23.48
CA ASP A 724 5.54 -31.23 22.85
C ASP A 724 6.69 -31.54 23.85
N GLY A 725 6.37 -31.65 25.12
CA GLY A 725 7.36 -31.85 26.18
C GLY A 725 8.25 -30.63 26.47
N LYS A 726 7.96 -29.49 25.84
CA LYS A 726 8.72 -28.24 26.00
C LYS A 726 7.88 -27.11 26.61
N GLY A 727 6.66 -27.42 27.00
CA GLY A 727 5.77 -26.50 27.67
C GLY A 727 4.54 -26.11 26.83
N GLN A 728 4.38 -26.60 25.62
CA GLN A 728 3.20 -26.47 24.81
C GLN A 728 2.30 -27.69 24.97
N SER A 729 1.08 -27.49 25.42
CA SER A 729 0.09 -28.54 25.60
C SER A 729 -1.29 -28.00 25.19
N ALA A 730 -2.02 -28.74 24.37
CA ALA A 730 -3.35 -28.37 23.94
C ALA A 730 -4.27 -29.60 23.88
N TYR A 731 -5.56 -29.35 24.12
CA TYR A 731 -6.63 -30.31 23.92
C TYR A 731 -7.49 -29.84 22.76
N LEU A 732 -7.48 -30.59 21.67
CA LEU A 732 -8.32 -30.27 20.51
C LEU A 732 -9.51 -31.19 20.49
N VAL A 733 -10.70 -30.60 20.45
CA VAL A 733 -11.96 -31.30 20.50
C VAL A 733 -12.68 -31.12 19.18
N TYR A 734 -12.81 -32.21 18.45
CA TYR A 734 -13.55 -32.27 17.19
C TYR A 734 -14.91 -32.89 17.47
N ARG A 735 -16.00 -32.20 17.10
CA ARG A 735 -17.35 -32.69 17.21
C ARG A 735 -17.97 -32.82 15.83
N PHE A 736 -18.62 -33.98 15.58
CA PHE A 736 -19.26 -34.26 14.30
C PHE A 736 -20.72 -34.50 14.57
N TYR A 737 -21.58 -33.67 14.05
CA TYR A 737 -23.03 -33.73 14.22
C TYR A 737 -23.70 -34.23 12.96
N ARG A 738 -24.85 -34.86 13.07
CA ARG A 738 -25.60 -35.35 11.91
C ARG A 738 -26.21 -34.18 11.17
N TYR A 739 -25.63 -33.82 10.06
CA TYR A 739 -26.14 -32.76 9.18
C TYR A 739 -27.09 -33.33 8.11
N THR A 740 -26.65 -34.32 7.34
CA THR A 740 -27.47 -35.07 6.39
C THR A 740 -27.18 -36.57 6.50
N GLU A 741 -27.79 -37.36 5.63
CA GLU A 741 -27.51 -38.82 5.57
C GLU A 741 -26.05 -39.13 5.22
N ARG A 742 -25.38 -38.24 4.51
CA ARG A 742 -23.99 -38.42 4.00
C ARG A 742 -22.99 -37.43 4.58
N LYS A 743 -23.46 -36.36 5.22
CA LYS A 743 -22.63 -35.29 5.70
C LYS A 743 -22.73 -35.14 7.21
N ALA A 744 -21.64 -34.83 7.85
CA ALA A 744 -21.58 -34.46 9.26
C ALA A 744 -21.07 -33.02 9.36
N TYR A 745 -21.79 -32.17 10.09
CA TYR A 745 -21.32 -30.84 10.45
C TYR A 745 -20.18 -31.00 11.46
N MET A 746 -19.08 -30.26 11.26
CA MET A 746 -17.89 -30.35 12.09
C MET A 746 -17.62 -29.04 12.81
N THR A 747 -17.29 -29.13 14.10
CA THR A 747 -16.74 -28.03 14.88
C THR A 747 -15.40 -28.45 15.48
N VAL A 748 -14.49 -27.46 15.63
CA VAL A 748 -13.20 -27.66 16.29
C VAL A 748 -13.05 -26.66 17.43
N GLU A 749 -12.63 -27.12 18.59
CA GLU A 749 -12.39 -26.31 19.77
C GLU A 749 -11.01 -26.60 20.35
N VAL A 750 -10.28 -25.57 20.73
CA VAL A 750 -8.98 -25.66 21.39
C VAL A 750 -9.16 -25.34 22.87
N LEU A 751 -8.88 -26.32 23.72
CA LEU A 751 -8.93 -26.19 25.18
C LEU A 751 -7.52 -26.10 25.77
N ASN A 752 -7.34 -25.24 26.75
CA ASN A 752 -6.04 -24.99 27.38
C ASN A 752 -5.70 -26.07 28.46
N SER A 753 -6.68 -26.81 28.92
CA SER A 753 -6.47 -27.87 29.91
C SER A 753 -7.55 -28.95 29.87
N ALA A 754 -7.27 -30.12 30.46
CA ALA A 754 -8.23 -31.21 30.59
C ALA A 754 -9.49 -30.85 31.45
N THR A 755 -9.41 -29.80 32.25
CA THR A 755 -10.50 -29.31 33.12
C THR A 755 -11.24 -28.11 32.51
N ASP A 756 -10.80 -27.63 31.37
CA ASP A 756 -11.49 -26.62 30.62
C ASP A 756 -12.78 -27.23 30.05
N SER A 757 -13.92 -26.69 30.43
CA SER A 757 -15.23 -27.21 29.99
C SER A 757 -15.57 -26.80 28.56
N GLY A 758 -14.73 -25.91 27.94
CA GLY A 758 -15.02 -25.30 26.65
C GLY A 758 -16.16 -24.27 26.74
N SER A 759 -16.49 -23.74 25.60
CA SER A 759 -17.61 -22.83 25.40
C SER A 759 -18.18 -23.03 23.98
N PRO A 760 -19.50 -22.97 23.80
CA PRO A 760 -20.10 -23.01 22.48
C PRO A 760 -19.55 -21.94 21.52
N GLU A 761 -19.11 -20.81 22.06
CA GLU A 761 -18.49 -19.71 21.30
C GLU A 761 -17.11 -20.08 20.73
N ARG A 762 -16.39 -21.02 21.36
CA ARG A 762 -15.08 -21.47 20.88
C ARG A 762 -15.16 -22.61 19.86
N GLY A 763 -16.23 -23.35 19.83
CA GLY A 763 -16.43 -24.51 18.93
C GLY A 763 -17.00 -24.09 17.58
N GLN A 764 -16.58 -22.97 17.00
CA GLN A 764 -17.10 -22.48 15.74
C GLN A 764 -16.61 -23.32 14.56
N GLY A 765 -17.34 -23.29 13.46
CA GLY A 765 -17.03 -23.96 12.23
C GLY A 765 -18.19 -23.88 11.25
N VAL A 766 -17.88 -23.83 9.98
CA VAL A 766 -18.84 -23.69 8.88
C VAL A 766 -18.74 -24.83 7.89
N PHE A 767 -17.97 -25.89 8.22
CA PHE A 767 -17.67 -26.95 7.28
C PHE A 767 -18.34 -28.26 7.63
N TYR A 768 -18.49 -29.11 6.61
CA TYR A 768 -18.88 -30.49 6.77
C TYR A 768 -17.81 -31.45 6.30
N VAL A 769 -17.84 -32.64 6.86
CA VAL A 769 -17.06 -33.80 6.44
C VAL A 769 -18.00 -34.90 5.93
N LEU A 770 -17.46 -35.86 5.20
CA LEU A 770 -18.24 -37.05 4.85
C LEU A 770 -18.50 -37.91 6.10
N ARG A 771 -19.77 -38.23 6.35
CA ARG A 771 -20.16 -39.07 7.46
C ARG A 771 -19.46 -40.44 7.46
N SER A 772 -19.16 -40.98 6.28
CA SER A 772 -18.42 -42.23 6.12
C SER A 772 -17.03 -42.21 6.77
N PHE A 773 -16.43 -41.01 6.89
CA PHE A 773 -15.19 -40.82 7.65
C PHE A 773 -15.42 -41.14 9.14
N CYS A 774 -16.47 -40.59 9.77
CA CYS A 774 -16.78 -40.83 11.17
C CYS A 774 -17.04 -42.33 11.42
N ASP A 775 -17.86 -42.95 10.57
CA ASP A 775 -18.18 -44.38 10.68
C ASP A 775 -16.94 -45.26 10.50
N LYS A 776 -16.06 -44.90 9.55
CA LYS A 776 -14.80 -45.61 9.30
C LYS A 776 -13.85 -45.48 10.48
N LEU A 777 -13.66 -44.29 11.03
CA LEU A 777 -12.74 -44.08 12.12
C LEU A 777 -13.16 -44.82 13.38
N VAL A 778 -14.44 -44.84 13.71
CA VAL A 778 -15.00 -45.65 14.79
C VAL A 778 -14.77 -47.16 14.54
N SER A 779 -15.04 -47.63 13.34
CA SER A 779 -14.78 -49.01 12.92
C SER A 779 -13.29 -49.37 13.04
N ASP A 780 -12.42 -48.51 12.57
CA ASP A 780 -10.95 -48.74 12.63
C ASP A 780 -10.42 -48.71 14.07
N ALA A 781 -11.01 -47.93 14.98
CA ALA A 781 -10.68 -47.95 16.40
C ALA A 781 -11.02 -49.33 17.04
N TYR A 782 -12.19 -49.87 16.74
CA TYR A 782 -12.54 -51.23 17.23
C TYR A 782 -11.66 -52.30 16.60
N ARG A 783 -11.37 -52.22 15.28
CA ARG A 783 -10.46 -53.15 14.59
C ARG A 783 -9.06 -53.13 15.22
N PHE A 784 -8.58 -51.93 15.60
CA PHE A 784 -7.32 -51.81 16.30
C PHE A 784 -7.34 -52.58 17.64
N ILE A 785 -8.39 -52.35 18.45
CA ILE A 785 -8.53 -53.02 19.76
C ILE A 785 -8.68 -54.54 19.59
N GLU A 786 -9.36 -55.03 18.57
CA GLU A 786 -9.57 -56.43 18.26
C GLU A 786 -8.31 -57.08 17.62
N GLY A 787 -7.26 -56.33 17.37
CA GLY A 787 -6.07 -56.85 16.66
C GLY A 787 -6.33 -57.18 15.18
N THR A 788 -7.26 -56.51 14.54
CA THR A 788 -7.59 -56.67 13.14
C THR A 788 -6.90 -55.60 12.26
N GLU A 789 -6.42 -55.98 11.07
CA GLU A 789 -5.73 -55.08 10.16
C GLU A 789 -6.59 -53.87 9.78
N ILE A 790 -6.04 -52.66 9.93
CA ILE A 790 -6.63 -51.42 9.43
C ILE A 790 -6.15 -51.22 7.99
N VAL A 791 -7.09 -51.05 7.08
CA VAL A 791 -6.78 -50.75 5.69
C VAL A 791 -6.94 -49.25 5.44
N VAL A 792 -5.85 -48.59 5.12
CA VAL A 792 -5.86 -47.20 4.64
C VAL A 792 -6.13 -47.24 3.15
N SER A 793 -7.27 -46.71 2.71
CA SER A 793 -7.52 -46.53 1.28
C SER A 793 -6.60 -45.45 0.76
N SER A 794 -5.73 -45.75 -0.20
CA SER A 794 -5.06 -44.70 -0.97
C SER A 794 -6.14 -43.84 -1.63
N LYS A 795 -6.12 -42.54 -1.40
CA LYS A 795 -6.88 -41.62 -2.26
C LYS A 795 -6.42 -41.88 -3.72
N ASN A 796 -7.31 -42.25 -4.61
CA ASN A 796 -7.04 -42.28 -6.05
C ASN A 796 -7.05 -40.87 -6.62
#